data_ae5b41ed2dbc6085e49ddd92919147ed
#
_entry.id   ae5b41ed2dbc6085e49ddd92919147ed
#
_cell.length_a   1.000
_cell.length_b   1.000
_cell.length_c   1.000
_cell.angle_alpha   90.00
_cell.angle_beta   90.00
_cell.angle_gamma   90.00
#
_symmetry.space_group_name_H-M   'P 1'
#
loop_
_entity.id
_entity.type
_entity.pdbx_description
1 polymer ?
#
loop_
_entity_poly.entity_id
_entity_poly.type
_entity_poly.pdbx_seq_one_letter_code
_entity_poly.pdbx_strand_id
1 'polypeptide(L)'
;MSALRSLGNLLLALLAAALAVALCLAPVAGLGGVAIARADETMRSNLSDLTHGDAPGVTTVTDVHGTPMAWIFNQRRYEVPSEAISQYAKDALVSTEDRRFYDHEGVDMQGFARALVTNVLAGGVEQGASTINQQYVKNYLWLVDAQNEEQAQAATEQSIPRKLREMRMASDLDKTLSKDEILTRYLNLVSFGNHAFGIEAAAQTYYDKTAAELNPAEAALLVGLLQSVEALNPYTNPDGATHRRNVVLNNMAAEGYIAQTDADRWAGAPLGILERPKTLPEGCITAGDNGFMCDYALHYLADKGLPLEEIERGAYTITTTLDPAIQNAAISAVRSNVSPETAGVAEVLNIVKPGTDSRDIQAMVSSRYYGLDLDQSQTILPQPYSLVGNGAGSVFKIFTAAAALEQGYGLNTMLETPTRSVVYGMGDGGAANCPPGAYCVENAGVYAPRMTLEDALAQSPNTTFVELIQQTGVASVVDIAVRLGLRSYTDPDSFGDGRSIAQAAKDENMGAFTLGPTAVNALELSNVAATLASGGRWCEPNPIANVTDEHGRQVYIDRPACEQAIDPQIAAALAAGMSKDIIDGTAKDAAGRANWTAPIAAKTGTTESHQSSAFLGFSLGMAAAPYIFNDGTQTTPLCTRPVRQCAAGDLFGGNEAADTWFRAAYGVPGSTAGLPESSSVYQRGTKRAALDAVIGLNQATAKSQLEAQGFTVTVATVFGNGAPAGTVVSAAPADQNLSAGTLVTLNVSDGSGPISPTGAPTAPLSPCLLYTSPSPRDRQKSRMPSSA
;
A
#
# COMPACT_ATOMS: atom_id res chain seq x y z
N MET A 1 9.33 -38.56 -92.78
CA MET A 1 9.58 -39.08 -91.44
C MET A 1 10.54 -38.20 -90.65
N SER A 2 11.48 -37.47 -91.24
CA SER A 2 12.44 -36.55 -90.52
C SER A 2 11.77 -35.26 -89.97
N ALA A 3 10.86 -34.63 -90.71
CA ALA A 3 10.19 -33.38 -90.32
C ALA A 3 9.29 -33.58 -89.07
N LEU A 4 8.63 -34.71 -88.95
CA LEU A 4 7.80 -35.02 -87.75
C LEU A 4 8.63 -35.27 -86.50
N ARG A 5 9.82 -35.83 -86.59
CA ARG A 5 10.78 -36.02 -85.49
C ARG A 5 11.36 -34.65 -85.04
N SER A 6 11.67 -33.75 -86.01
CA SER A 6 12.17 -32.42 -85.71
C SER A 6 11.10 -31.56 -84.97
N LEU A 7 9.84 -31.66 -85.36
CA LEU A 7 8.73 -31.00 -84.79
C LEU A 7 8.45 -31.50 -83.31
N GLY A 8 8.56 -32.83 -83.16
CA GLY A 8 8.45 -33.46 -81.83
C GLY A 8 9.56 -33.00 -80.81
N ASN A 9 10.80 -32.96 -81.33
CA ASN A 9 11.94 -32.49 -80.53
C ASN A 9 11.83 -30.98 -80.20
N LEU A 10 11.29 -30.15 -81.06
CA LEU A 10 11.07 -28.73 -80.83
C LEU A 10 9.98 -28.55 -79.78
N LEU A 11 8.89 -29.28 -79.87
CA LEU A 11 7.83 -29.29 -78.86
C LEU A 11 8.32 -29.78 -77.53
N LEU A 12 9.17 -30.80 -77.49
CA LEU A 12 9.79 -31.31 -76.24
C LEU A 12 10.73 -30.28 -75.63
N ALA A 13 11.52 -29.57 -76.42
CA ALA A 13 12.40 -28.50 -75.97
C ALA A 13 11.65 -27.28 -75.46
N LEU A 14 10.52 -26.88 -76.04
CA LEU A 14 9.66 -25.80 -75.56
C LEU A 14 8.96 -26.19 -74.26
N LEU A 15 8.49 -27.40 -74.10
CA LEU A 15 7.94 -27.95 -72.90
C LEU A 15 8.97 -28.00 -71.77
N ALA A 16 10.19 -28.44 -72.02
CA ALA A 16 11.27 -28.48 -71.09
C ALA A 16 11.69 -27.03 -70.64
N ALA A 17 11.75 -26.09 -71.58
CA ALA A 17 12.02 -24.69 -71.28
C ALA A 17 10.90 -24.07 -70.46
N ALA A 18 9.64 -24.31 -70.78
CA ALA A 18 8.49 -23.84 -69.97
C ALA A 18 8.46 -24.42 -68.57
N LEU A 19 8.83 -25.74 -68.42
CA LEU A 19 8.93 -26.38 -67.13
C LEU A 19 10.09 -25.83 -66.29
N ALA A 20 11.24 -25.53 -66.94
CA ALA A 20 12.36 -24.91 -66.26
C ALA A 20 12.06 -23.50 -65.74
N VAL A 21 11.36 -22.70 -66.57
CA VAL A 21 10.89 -21.34 -66.15
C VAL A 21 9.87 -21.45 -65.01
N ALA A 22 8.94 -22.41 -65.07
CA ALA A 22 7.96 -22.65 -63.99
C ALA A 22 8.66 -23.09 -62.69
N LEU A 23 9.66 -23.96 -62.78
CA LEU A 23 10.47 -24.41 -61.63
C LEU A 23 11.34 -23.29 -61.03
N CYS A 24 11.87 -22.38 -61.85
CA CYS A 24 12.60 -21.20 -61.40
C CYS A 24 11.67 -20.16 -60.73
N LEU A 25 10.44 -20.04 -61.17
CA LEU A 25 9.47 -19.09 -60.59
C LEU A 25 8.70 -19.64 -59.40
N ALA A 26 8.58 -20.96 -59.24
CA ALA A 26 7.85 -21.61 -58.16
C ALA A 26 8.36 -21.23 -56.76
N PRO A 27 9.68 -21.16 -56.49
CA PRO A 27 10.15 -20.69 -55.15
C PRO A 27 9.79 -19.24 -54.88
N VAL A 28 9.87 -18.35 -55.88
CA VAL A 28 9.53 -16.91 -55.73
C VAL A 28 8.04 -16.74 -55.54
N ALA A 29 7.19 -17.50 -56.26
CA ALA A 29 5.76 -17.49 -56.05
C ALA A 29 5.36 -18.14 -54.72
N GLY A 30 6.06 -19.20 -54.26
CA GLY A 30 5.83 -19.84 -52.96
C GLY A 30 6.21 -18.95 -51.79
N LEU A 31 7.38 -18.30 -51.83
CA LEU A 31 7.83 -17.36 -50.82
C LEU A 31 6.95 -16.10 -50.80
N GLY A 32 6.57 -15.57 -51.97
CA GLY A 32 5.63 -14.45 -52.08
C GLY A 32 4.25 -14.80 -51.53
N GLY A 33 3.75 -16.01 -51.82
CA GLY A 33 2.45 -16.48 -51.31
C GLY A 33 2.42 -16.66 -49.78
N VAL A 34 3.49 -17.21 -49.22
CA VAL A 34 3.59 -17.36 -47.74
C VAL A 34 3.74 -15.98 -47.04
N ALA A 35 4.52 -15.06 -47.65
CA ALA A 35 4.65 -13.70 -47.13
C ALA A 35 3.32 -12.95 -47.17
N ILE A 36 2.55 -13.07 -48.26
CA ILE A 36 1.23 -12.45 -48.39
C ILE A 36 0.23 -13.11 -47.44
N ALA A 37 0.23 -14.43 -47.26
CA ALA A 37 -0.68 -15.11 -46.33
C ALA A 37 -0.41 -14.74 -44.88
N ARG A 38 0.86 -14.68 -44.45
CA ARG A 38 1.25 -14.20 -43.12
C ARG A 38 0.92 -12.71 -42.89
N ALA A 39 1.14 -11.89 -43.92
CA ALA A 39 0.74 -10.46 -43.86
C ALA A 39 -0.78 -10.33 -43.77
N ASP A 40 -1.57 -11.17 -44.48
CA ASP A 40 -3.04 -11.16 -44.43
C ASP A 40 -3.58 -11.57 -43.05
N GLU A 41 -2.97 -12.57 -42.41
CA GLU A 41 -3.36 -13.03 -41.05
C GLU A 41 -3.04 -11.98 -39.98
N THR A 42 -1.88 -11.34 -40.03
CA THR A 42 -1.47 -10.26 -39.13
C THR A 42 -2.35 -9.00 -39.31
N MET A 43 -2.76 -8.70 -40.55
CA MET A 43 -3.61 -7.55 -40.88
C MET A 43 -5.07 -7.73 -40.45
N ARG A 44 -5.59 -8.96 -40.38
CA ARG A 44 -6.98 -9.22 -39.94
C ARG A 44 -7.14 -9.09 -38.44
N SER A 45 -6.12 -9.42 -37.65
CA SER A 45 -6.13 -9.26 -36.20
C SER A 45 -6.14 -7.78 -35.76
N ASN A 46 -5.47 -6.90 -36.55
CA ASN A 46 -5.32 -5.49 -36.18
C ASN A 46 -6.46 -4.58 -36.65
N LEU A 47 -7.32 -5.00 -37.56
CA LEU A 47 -8.41 -4.15 -38.03
C LEU A 47 -9.52 -3.98 -36.98
N SER A 48 -9.79 -5.00 -36.18
CA SER A 48 -10.72 -4.89 -35.03
C SER A 48 -10.23 -3.87 -34.02
N ASP A 49 -8.92 -3.89 -33.73
CA ASP A 49 -8.32 -2.99 -32.73
C ASP A 49 -8.32 -1.54 -33.21
N LEU A 50 -8.02 -1.29 -34.49
CA LEU A 50 -8.12 0.02 -35.14
C LEU A 50 -9.51 0.67 -35.06
N THR A 51 -10.56 -0.15 -34.93
CA THR A 51 -11.95 0.31 -34.92
C THR A 51 -12.58 0.35 -33.53
N HIS A 52 -12.01 -0.40 -32.55
CA HIS A 52 -12.58 -0.59 -31.22
C HIS A 52 -11.56 -0.38 -30.08
N GLY A 53 -10.26 -0.28 -30.39
CA GLY A 53 -9.23 -0.05 -29.39
C GLY A 53 -9.21 1.39 -28.90
N ASP A 54 -9.19 1.56 -27.58
CA ASP A 54 -9.05 2.87 -26.95
C ASP A 54 -7.58 3.31 -26.96
N ALA A 55 -7.32 4.59 -27.25
CA ALA A 55 -5.97 5.11 -27.23
C ALA A 55 -5.53 5.42 -25.77
N PRO A 56 -4.21 5.34 -25.43
CA PRO A 56 -3.72 5.68 -24.12
C PRO A 56 -4.19 7.05 -23.63
N GLY A 57 -4.77 7.10 -22.43
CA GLY A 57 -5.31 8.31 -21.81
C GLY A 57 -4.59 8.70 -20.52
N VAL A 58 -5.21 9.58 -19.72
CA VAL A 58 -4.68 10.06 -18.44
C VAL A 58 -5.39 9.37 -17.30
N THR A 59 -4.69 8.56 -16.53
CA THR A 59 -5.18 8.03 -15.27
C THR A 59 -5.09 9.10 -14.18
N THR A 60 -6.18 9.28 -13.44
CA THR A 60 -6.27 10.23 -12.33
C THR A 60 -6.32 9.49 -11.02
N VAL A 61 -5.38 9.78 -10.11
CA VAL A 61 -5.39 9.29 -8.72
C VAL A 61 -6.03 10.35 -7.84
N THR A 62 -7.06 9.96 -7.08
CA THR A 62 -7.85 10.87 -6.24
C THR A 62 -7.82 10.46 -4.77
N ASP A 63 -8.13 11.40 -3.87
CA ASP A 63 -8.46 11.11 -2.49
C ASP A 63 -9.84 10.41 -2.37
N VAL A 64 -10.27 10.09 -1.15
CA VAL A 64 -11.56 9.42 -0.89
C VAL A 64 -12.78 10.26 -1.33
N HIS A 65 -12.63 11.55 -1.49
CA HIS A 65 -13.68 12.48 -1.93
C HIS A 65 -13.67 12.74 -3.44
N GLY A 66 -12.74 12.13 -4.18
CA GLY A 66 -12.59 12.31 -5.62
C GLY A 66 -11.78 13.54 -6.02
N THR A 67 -11.06 14.19 -5.08
CA THR A 67 -10.17 15.32 -5.40
C THR A 67 -8.88 14.78 -6.03
N PRO A 68 -8.47 15.23 -7.22
CA PRO A 68 -7.23 14.78 -7.86
C PRO A 68 -5.98 15.05 -7.00
N MET A 69 -5.11 14.05 -6.86
CA MET A 69 -3.82 14.13 -6.19
C MET A 69 -2.66 13.99 -7.16
N ALA A 70 -2.78 13.12 -8.15
CA ALA A 70 -1.76 12.86 -9.16
C ALA A 70 -2.39 12.43 -10.49
N TRP A 71 -1.62 12.58 -11.56
CA TRP A 71 -1.96 12.10 -12.89
C TRP A 71 -0.86 11.18 -13.39
N ILE A 72 -1.25 10.01 -13.88
CA ILE A 72 -0.34 8.96 -14.34
C ILE A 72 -0.63 8.74 -15.83
N PHE A 73 0.35 8.95 -16.70
CA PHE A 73 0.16 8.80 -18.13
C PHE A 73 1.50 8.69 -18.87
N ASN A 74 1.51 7.93 -19.94
CA ASN A 74 2.58 7.93 -20.93
C ASN A 74 2.30 9.00 -22.02
N GLN A 75 1.01 9.17 -22.38
CA GLN A 75 0.54 10.10 -23.36
C GLN A 75 -0.60 10.93 -22.77
N ARG A 76 -0.39 12.25 -22.60
CA ARG A 76 -1.48 13.12 -22.16
C ARG A 76 -2.50 13.23 -23.25
N ARG A 77 -3.61 12.51 -23.16
CA ARG A 77 -4.70 12.46 -24.11
C ARG A 77 -6.04 12.52 -23.41
N TYR A 78 -6.96 13.27 -24.02
CA TYR A 78 -8.37 13.29 -23.65
C TYR A 78 -9.16 13.03 -24.93
N GLU A 79 -9.81 11.88 -25.02
CA GLU A 79 -10.69 11.60 -26.15
C GLU A 79 -11.98 12.41 -26.04
N VAL A 80 -12.36 13.03 -27.14
CA VAL A 80 -13.60 13.83 -27.23
C VAL A 80 -14.41 13.40 -28.46
N PRO A 81 -15.76 13.40 -28.36
CA PRO A 81 -16.61 13.06 -29.46
C PRO A 81 -16.54 14.14 -30.60
N SER A 82 -16.98 13.77 -31.77
CA SER A 82 -16.88 14.59 -33.00
C SER A 82 -17.45 16.00 -32.83
N GLU A 83 -18.58 16.14 -32.11
CA GLU A 83 -19.25 17.41 -31.83
C GLU A 83 -18.48 18.34 -30.87
N ALA A 84 -17.56 17.79 -30.11
CA ALA A 84 -16.67 18.53 -29.20
C ALA A 84 -15.36 18.96 -29.88
N ILE A 85 -15.18 18.69 -31.18
CA ILE A 85 -14.05 19.16 -31.98
C ILE A 85 -14.50 20.29 -32.89
N SER A 86 -13.80 21.43 -32.85
CA SER A 86 -14.06 22.56 -33.71
C SER A 86 -14.07 22.12 -35.17
N GLN A 87 -15.11 22.55 -35.92
CA GLN A 87 -15.15 22.29 -37.36
C GLN A 87 -13.94 22.88 -38.11
N TYR A 88 -13.37 23.97 -37.60
CA TYR A 88 -12.16 24.57 -38.19
C TYR A 88 -10.93 23.64 -38.07
N ALA A 89 -10.85 22.80 -37.04
CA ALA A 89 -9.77 21.82 -36.93
C ALA A 89 -9.91 20.71 -37.99
N LYS A 90 -11.12 20.20 -38.20
CA LYS A 90 -11.40 19.22 -39.25
C LYS A 90 -11.13 19.80 -40.67
N ASP A 91 -11.58 21.02 -40.93
CA ASP A 91 -11.38 21.71 -42.19
C ASP A 91 -9.89 22.01 -42.45
N ALA A 92 -9.17 22.47 -41.46
CA ALA A 92 -7.72 22.68 -41.52
C ALA A 92 -6.97 21.39 -41.86
N LEU A 93 -7.34 20.27 -41.20
CA LEU A 93 -6.75 18.96 -41.47
C LEU A 93 -6.99 18.50 -42.90
N VAL A 94 -8.26 18.53 -43.37
CA VAL A 94 -8.63 18.09 -44.71
C VAL A 94 -7.96 18.96 -45.78
N SER A 95 -8.03 20.30 -45.64
CA SER A 95 -7.45 21.22 -46.62
C SER A 95 -5.93 21.13 -46.74
N THR A 96 -5.25 20.64 -45.72
CA THR A 96 -3.78 20.63 -45.66
C THR A 96 -3.19 19.26 -45.94
N GLU A 97 -3.72 18.21 -45.30
CA GLU A 97 -3.17 16.88 -45.39
C GLU A 97 -3.80 16.03 -46.50
N ASP A 98 -5.10 16.24 -46.79
CA ASP A 98 -5.81 15.38 -47.77
C ASP A 98 -7.03 16.10 -48.40
N ARG A 99 -6.78 16.97 -49.36
CA ARG A 99 -7.83 17.80 -49.96
C ARG A 99 -8.97 17.02 -50.60
N ARG A 100 -8.74 15.76 -50.98
CA ARG A 100 -9.75 14.89 -51.59
C ARG A 100 -10.22 13.80 -50.63
N PHE A 101 -10.10 14.05 -49.34
CA PHE A 101 -10.46 13.08 -48.30
C PHE A 101 -11.86 12.50 -48.47
N TYR A 102 -12.83 13.34 -48.89
CA TYR A 102 -14.21 12.90 -49.09
C TYR A 102 -14.46 12.22 -50.43
N ASP A 103 -13.49 12.24 -51.38
CA ASP A 103 -13.64 11.76 -52.76
C ASP A 103 -13.03 10.38 -53.01
N HIS A 104 -12.19 9.88 -52.07
CA HIS A 104 -11.52 8.58 -52.22
C HIS A 104 -11.92 7.59 -51.09
N GLU A 105 -11.67 6.29 -51.34
CA GLU A 105 -11.94 5.19 -50.41
C GLU A 105 -10.67 4.76 -49.66
N GLY A 106 -10.18 5.59 -48.77
CA GLY A 106 -9.02 5.32 -47.87
C GLY A 106 -7.66 5.61 -48.51
N VAL A 107 -7.51 5.48 -49.82
CA VAL A 107 -6.26 5.74 -50.55
C VAL A 107 -6.52 6.62 -51.76
N ASP A 108 -5.84 7.76 -51.88
CA ASP A 108 -5.93 8.66 -53.08
C ASP A 108 -4.94 8.21 -54.17
N MET A 109 -5.41 7.34 -55.09
CA MET A 109 -4.58 6.86 -56.22
C MET A 109 -4.19 7.97 -57.19
N GLN A 110 -5.03 8.99 -57.36
CA GLN A 110 -4.73 10.12 -58.28
C GLN A 110 -3.70 11.05 -57.63
N GLY A 111 -3.86 11.35 -56.36
CA GLY A 111 -2.88 12.11 -55.57
C GLY A 111 -1.52 11.41 -55.51
N PHE A 112 -1.51 10.08 -55.30
CA PHE A 112 -0.31 9.28 -55.34
C PHE A 112 0.41 9.37 -56.70
N ALA A 113 -0.30 9.17 -57.81
CA ALA A 113 0.27 9.29 -59.15
C ALA A 113 0.85 10.67 -59.41
N ARG A 114 0.13 11.74 -59.04
CA ARG A 114 0.60 13.14 -59.15
C ARG A 114 1.87 13.36 -58.33
N ALA A 115 1.88 13.01 -57.05
CA ALA A 115 3.02 13.19 -56.16
C ALA A 115 4.25 12.40 -56.67
N LEU A 116 4.06 11.20 -57.20
CA LEU A 116 5.14 10.41 -57.80
C LEU A 116 5.79 11.13 -58.97
N VAL A 117 4.98 11.70 -59.90
CA VAL A 117 5.50 12.48 -61.03
C VAL A 117 6.24 13.73 -60.55
N THR A 118 5.67 14.48 -59.59
CA THR A 118 6.29 15.69 -59.04
C THR A 118 7.62 15.39 -58.39
N ASN A 119 7.69 14.38 -57.53
CA ASN A 119 8.89 13.98 -56.77
C ASN A 119 10.01 13.46 -57.71
N VAL A 120 9.62 12.72 -58.77
CA VAL A 120 10.59 12.26 -59.78
C VAL A 120 11.14 13.45 -60.57
N LEU A 121 10.31 14.43 -60.95
CA LEU A 121 10.74 15.60 -61.69
C LEU A 121 11.61 16.56 -60.86
N ALA A 122 11.32 16.65 -59.54
CA ALA A 122 12.07 17.48 -58.60
C ALA A 122 13.36 16.83 -58.09
N GLY A 123 13.56 15.52 -58.33
CA GLY A 123 14.73 14.78 -57.81
C GLY A 123 14.74 14.60 -56.32
N GLY A 124 13.60 14.76 -55.61
CA GLY A 124 13.42 14.63 -54.19
C GLY A 124 11.96 14.60 -53.77
N VAL A 125 11.69 14.46 -52.47
CA VAL A 125 10.30 14.42 -51.93
C VAL A 125 9.79 15.86 -51.72
N GLU A 126 9.03 16.38 -52.68
CA GLU A 126 8.37 17.69 -52.62
C GLU A 126 6.88 17.62 -52.26
N GLN A 127 6.21 16.52 -52.55
CA GLN A 127 4.81 16.31 -52.21
C GLN A 127 4.60 15.01 -51.43
N GLY A 128 3.89 15.12 -50.32
CA GLY A 128 3.35 13.98 -49.57
C GLY A 128 2.16 13.37 -50.32
N ALA A 129 2.05 12.04 -50.31
CA ALA A 129 0.99 11.30 -51.01
C ALA A 129 0.18 10.43 -50.03
N SER A 130 0.38 10.58 -48.72
CA SER A 130 -0.33 9.76 -47.73
C SER A 130 -1.65 10.43 -47.35
N THR A 131 -2.74 9.69 -47.43
CA THR A 131 -4.07 10.14 -47.00
C THR A 131 -4.16 10.20 -45.47
N ILE A 132 -5.17 10.88 -44.91
CA ILE A 132 -5.50 10.93 -43.48
C ILE A 132 -5.70 9.50 -42.95
N ASN A 133 -6.40 8.64 -43.71
CA ASN A 133 -6.57 7.22 -43.35
C ASN A 133 -5.22 6.49 -43.15
N GLN A 134 -4.27 6.68 -44.08
CA GLN A 134 -2.94 6.08 -43.98
C GLN A 134 -2.13 6.64 -42.81
N GLN A 135 -2.25 7.94 -42.59
CA GLN A 135 -1.60 8.59 -41.44
C GLN A 135 -2.19 8.08 -40.09
N TYR A 136 -3.52 7.89 -40.02
CA TYR A 136 -4.20 7.32 -38.86
C TYR A 136 -3.68 5.92 -38.56
N VAL A 137 -3.68 5.01 -39.55
CA VAL A 137 -3.16 3.65 -39.39
C VAL A 137 -1.71 3.65 -38.91
N LYS A 138 -0.83 4.45 -39.53
CA LYS A 138 0.57 4.56 -39.13
C LYS A 138 0.69 5.00 -37.66
N ASN A 139 0.00 6.07 -37.29
CA ASN A 139 0.07 6.61 -35.92
C ASN A 139 -0.55 5.68 -34.89
N TYR A 140 -1.63 4.97 -35.23
CA TYR A 140 -2.23 3.98 -34.37
C TYR A 140 -1.26 2.82 -34.10
N LEU A 141 -0.65 2.24 -35.14
CA LEU A 141 0.34 1.17 -34.98
C LEU A 141 1.57 1.59 -34.17
N TRP A 142 1.92 2.87 -34.23
CA TRP A 142 3.04 3.42 -33.50
C TRP A 142 2.69 3.79 -32.05
N LEU A 143 1.58 4.50 -31.83
CA LEU A 143 1.27 5.14 -30.54
C LEU A 143 0.39 4.26 -29.63
N VAL A 144 -0.35 3.29 -30.22
CA VAL A 144 -1.32 2.47 -29.49
C VAL A 144 -0.93 1.00 -29.51
N ASP A 145 -0.66 0.42 -30.70
CA ASP A 145 -0.46 -1.02 -30.90
C ASP A 145 0.95 -1.47 -30.51
N ALA A 146 1.97 -0.63 -30.65
CA ALA A 146 3.34 -0.97 -30.32
C ALA A 146 3.53 -1.17 -28.81
N GLN A 147 3.93 -2.40 -28.42
CA GLN A 147 4.18 -2.79 -27.04
C GLN A 147 5.66 -2.66 -26.63
N ASN A 148 6.55 -2.43 -27.59
CA ASN A 148 7.98 -2.26 -27.37
C ASN A 148 8.62 -1.40 -28.46
N GLU A 149 9.87 -0.99 -28.24
CA GLU A 149 10.60 -0.10 -29.14
C GLU A 149 10.83 -0.72 -30.54
N GLU A 150 10.99 -2.03 -30.66
CA GLU A 150 11.14 -2.73 -31.94
C GLU A 150 9.86 -2.61 -32.80
N GLN A 151 8.69 -2.79 -32.18
CA GLN A 151 7.40 -2.61 -32.85
C GLN A 151 7.13 -1.16 -33.22
N ALA A 152 7.48 -0.21 -32.37
CA ALA A 152 7.37 1.22 -32.63
C ALA A 152 8.26 1.64 -33.81
N GLN A 153 9.48 1.13 -33.89
CA GLN A 153 10.39 1.35 -35.04
C GLN A 153 9.83 0.72 -36.31
N ALA A 154 9.32 -0.50 -36.25
CA ALA A 154 8.71 -1.18 -37.38
C ALA A 154 7.47 -0.43 -37.93
N ALA A 155 6.69 0.22 -37.08
CA ALA A 155 5.53 1.03 -37.46
C ALA A 155 5.93 2.32 -38.20
N THR A 156 7.15 2.84 -37.99
CA THR A 156 7.67 4.09 -38.55
C THR A 156 8.72 3.90 -39.63
N GLU A 157 9.22 2.67 -39.87
CA GLU A 157 10.25 2.33 -40.85
C GLU A 157 9.86 2.80 -42.25
N GLN A 158 10.83 3.33 -43.02
CA GLN A 158 10.62 3.70 -44.42
C GLN A 158 10.79 2.51 -45.37
N SER A 159 9.79 1.61 -45.40
CA SER A 159 9.83 0.42 -46.26
C SER A 159 8.57 0.30 -47.13
N ILE A 160 8.74 -0.28 -48.33
CA ILE A 160 7.63 -0.54 -49.25
C ILE A 160 6.60 -1.50 -48.66
N PRO A 161 6.99 -2.63 -48.00
CA PRO A 161 6.04 -3.52 -47.34
C PRO A 161 5.16 -2.86 -46.30
N ARG A 162 5.75 -2.00 -45.45
CA ARG A 162 5.00 -1.20 -44.49
C ARG A 162 3.97 -0.31 -45.20
N LYS A 163 4.39 0.42 -46.24
CA LYS A 163 3.48 1.34 -47.00
C LYS A 163 2.32 0.58 -47.66
N LEU A 164 2.56 -0.58 -48.22
CA LEU A 164 1.50 -1.41 -48.77
C LEU A 164 0.51 -1.91 -47.72
N ARG A 165 1.01 -2.25 -46.52
CA ARG A 165 0.18 -2.61 -45.37
C ARG A 165 -0.72 -1.44 -44.95
N GLU A 166 -0.14 -0.24 -44.78
CA GLU A 166 -0.90 0.97 -44.47
C GLU A 166 -2.01 1.27 -45.50
N MET A 167 -1.69 1.17 -46.78
CA MET A 167 -2.67 1.43 -47.86
C MET A 167 -3.84 0.43 -47.78
N ARG A 168 -3.57 -0.84 -47.55
CA ARG A 168 -4.62 -1.85 -47.42
C ARG A 168 -5.48 -1.60 -46.16
N MET A 169 -4.85 -1.40 -45.01
CA MET A 169 -5.56 -1.13 -43.76
C MET A 169 -6.38 0.17 -43.85
N ALA A 170 -5.85 1.21 -44.49
CA ALA A 170 -6.56 2.48 -44.75
C ALA A 170 -7.80 2.31 -45.64
N SER A 171 -7.72 1.45 -46.65
CA SER A 171 -8.87 1.13 -47.49
C SER A 171 -9.92 0.29 -46.76
N ASP A 172 -9.51 -0.64 -45.93
CA ASP A 172 -10.44 -1.45 -45.12
C ASP A 172 -11.08 -0.63 -43.99
N LEU A 173 -10.34 0.31 -43.40
CA LEU A 173 -10.86 1.27 -42.42
C LEU A 173 -11.97 2.13 -42.98
N ASP A 174 -11.81 2.67 -44.21
CA ASP A 174 -12.77 3.53 -44.86
C ASP A 174 -14.11 2.81 -45.17
N LYS A 175 -14.08 1.49 -45.33
CA LYS A 175 -15.29 0.67 -45.48
C LYS A 175 -16.05 0.45 -44.16
N THR A 176 -15.37 0.61 -43.07
CA THR A 176 -15.88 0.26 -41.72
C THR A 176 -16.34 1.51 -40.97
N LEU A 177 -15.59 2.59 -41.05
CA LEU A 177 -15.85 3.85 -40.34
C LEU A 177 -16.30 4.94 -41.32
N SER A 178 -17.15 5.86 -40.87
CA SER A 178 -17.49 7.08 -41.59
C SER A 178 -16.30 8.03 -41.65
N LYS A 179 -16.33 8.94 -42.67
CA LYS A 179 -15.28 9.97 -42.82
C LYS A 179 -15.14 10.83 -41.57
N ASP A 180 -16.24 11.20 -40.94
CA ASP A 180 -16.21 12.00 -39.68
C ASP A 180 -15.61 11.21 -38.51
N GLU A 181 -15.90 9.91 -38.38
CA GLU A 181 -15.26 9.07 -37.35
C GLU A 181 -13.75 8.94 -37.58
N ILE A 182 -13.30 8.81 -38.83
CA ILE A 182 -11.85 8.76 -39.14
C ILE A 182 -11.17 10.08 -38.78
N LEU A 183 -11.76 11.24 -39.10
CA LEU A 183 -11.24 12.55 -38.70
C LEU A 183 -11.18 12.70 -37.19
N THR A 184 -12.26 12.30 -36.49
CA THR A 184 -12.36 12.37 -35.03
C THR A 184 -11.29 11.53 -34.39
N ARG A 185 -11.15 10.26 -34.81
CA ARG A 185 -10.10 9.35 -34.27
C ARG A 185 -8.70 9.85 -34.60
N TYR A 186 -8.45 10.37 -35.78
CA TYR A 186 -7.16 10.95 -36.13
C TYR A 186 -6.79 12.13 -35.23
N LEU A 187 -7.71 13.07 -35.03
CA LEU A 187 -7.51 14.27 -34.23
C LEU A 187 -7.36 13.93 -32.72
N ASN A 188 -7.98 12.86 -32.23
CA ASN A 188 -7.81 12.37 -30.87
C ASN A 188 -6.49 11.60 -30.69
N LEU A 189 -5.87 11.09 -31.77
CA LEU A 189 -4.73 10.19 -31.69
C LEU A 189 -3.37 10.89 -31.75
N VAL A 190 -3.19 11.82 -32.72
CA VAL A 190 -1.87 12.30 -33.12
C VAL A 190 -1.20 13.20 -32.08
N SER A 191 0.14 13.22 -32.09
CA SER A 191 0.91 14.14 -31.25
C SER A 191 0.94 15.54 -31.85
N PHE A 192 0.71 16.54 -30.99
CA PHE A 192 0.82 17.97 -31.31
C PHE A 192 2.08 18.61 -30.65
N GLY A 193 2.99 17.81 -30.08
CA GLY A 193 4.17 18.28 -29.35
C GLY A 193 3.85 18.69 -27.90
N ASN A 194 4.89 19.05 -27.14
CA ASN A 194 4.79 19.43 -25.72
C ASN A 194 3.98 18.42 -24.87
N HIS A 195 4.16 17.13 -25.14
CA HIS A 195 3.47 15.99 -24.51
C HIS A 195 1.95 15.98 -24.70
N ALA A 196 1.40 16.78 -25.64
CA ALA A 196 -0.02 16.79 -25.98
C ALA A 196 -0.31 15.80 -27.11
N PHE A 197 -1.10 14.78 -26.82
CA PHE A 197 -1.63 13.81 -27.76
C PHE A 197 -3.15 14.04 -27.89
N GLY A 198 -3.62 14.15 -29.12
CA GLY A 198 -5.01 14.53 -29.42
C GLY A 198 -5.28 16.03 -29.32
N ILE A 199 -6.32 16.45 -30.05
CA ILE A 199 -6.65 17.88 -30.27
C ILE A 199 -7.12 18.55 -28.97
N GLU A 200 -7.79 17.84 -28.08
CA GLU A 200 -8.24 18.37 -26.77
C GLU A 200 -7.06 18.69 -25.86
N ALA A 201 -6.11 17.76 -25.72
CA ALA A 201 -4.88 18.00 -24.96
C ALA A 201 -4.06 19.13 -25.57
N ALA A 202 -4.01 19.25 -26.92
CA ALA A 202 -3.33 20.32 -27.60
C ALA A 202 -4.02 21.70 -27.36
N ALA A 203 -5.35 21.79 -27.48
CA ALA A 203 -6.10 23.00 -27.20
C ALA A 203 -5.86 23.51 -25.76
N GLN A 204 -5.86 22.60 -24.78
CA GLN A 204 -5.54 22.93 -23.39
C GLN A 204 -4.07 23.36 -23.22
N THR A 205 -3.13 22.66 -23.86
CA THR A 205 -1.67 22.92 -23.72
C THR A 205 -1.28 24.28 -24.28
N TYR A 206 -1.78 24.62 -25.45
CA TYR A 206 -1.36 25.84 -26.17
C TYR A 206 -2.22 27.05 -25.83
N TYR A 207 -3.53 26.87 -25.51
CA TYR A 207 -4.50 27.95 -25.43
C TYR A 207 -5.33 27.98 -24.14
N ASP A 208 -5.25 26.98 -23.28
CA ASP A 208 -6.12 26.78 -22.10
C ASP A 208 -7.61 26.78 -22.45
N LYS A 209 -7.96 26.10 -23.58
CA LYS A 209 -9.29 26.01 -24.18
C LYS A 209 -9.64 24.53 -24.42
N THR A 210 -10.94 24.30 -24.67
CA THR A 210 -11.38 23.02 -25.22
C THR A 210 -11.17 22.98 -26.74
N ALA A 211 -11.14 21.78 -27.32
CA ALA A 211 -11.04 21.59 -28.77
C ALA A 211 -12.22 22.23 -29.53
N ALA A 212 -13.42 22.33 -28.94
CA ALA A 212 -14.59 22.95 -29.48
C ALA A 212 -14.44 24.48 -29.66
N GLU A 213 -13.65 25.13 -28.80
CA GLU A 213 -13.47 26.59 -28.76
C GLU A 213 -12.38 27.11 -29.72
N LEU A 214 -11.68 26.20 -30.42
CA LEU A 214 -10.59 26.58 -31.33
C LEU A 214 -11.14 27.41 -32.49
N ASN A 215 -10.59 28.62 -32.69
CA ASN A 215 -10.84 29.47 -33.84
C ASN A 215 -9.99 29.04 -35.07
N PRO A 216 -10.22 29.62 -36.26
CA PRO A 216 -9.50 29.23 -37.48
C PRO A 216 -7.97 29.32 -37.37
N ALA A 217 -7.42 30.35 -36.70
CA ALA A 217 -5.99 30.54 -36.59
C ALA A 217 -5.36 29.53 -35.61
N GLU A 218 -6.04 29.25 -34.51
CA GLU A 218 -5.64 28.28 -33.50
C GLU A 218 -5.68 26.86 -34.08
N ALA A 219 -6.78 26.50 -34.76
CA ALA A 219 -6.89 25.21 -35.44
C ALA A 219 -5.82 25.06 -36.54
N ALA A 220 -5.57 26.11 -37.35
CA ALA A 220 -4.53 26.10 -38.37
C ALA A 220 -3.11 25.97 -37.80
N LEU A 221 -2.82 26.57 -36.63
CA LEU A 221 -1.55 26.36 -35.97
C LEU A 221 -1.39 24.90 -35.57
N LEU A 222 -2.35 24.36 -34.78
CA LEU A 222 -2.25 22.99 -34.27
C LEU A 222 -2.11 21.97 -35.41
N VAL A 223 -2.95 22.04 -36.45
CA VAL A 223 -2.83 21.18 -37.63
C VAL A 223 -1.50 21.40 -38.34
N GLY A 224 -1.01 22.63 -38.38
CA GLY A 224 0.30 22.95 -38.96
C GLY A 224 1.46 22.21 -38.28
N LEU A 225 1.38 21.98 -36.95
CA LEU A 225 2.41 21.27 -36.20
C LEU A 225 2.56 19.81 -36.61
N LEU A 226 1.51 19.17 -37.16
CA LEU A 226 1.51 17.75 -37.53
C LEU A 226 2.57 17.41 -38.59
N GLN A 227 3.05 18.38 -39.34
CA GLN A 227 4.11 18.17 -40.30
C GLN A 227 5.45 17.82 -39.62
N SER A 228 5.76 18.48 -38.49
CA SER A 228 6.95 18.25 -37.68
C SER A 228 6.79 18.96 -36.34
N VAL A 229 6.32 18.28 -35.32
CA VAL A 229 6.02 18.86 -33.99
C VAL A 229 7.24 19.48 -33.31
N GLU A 230 8.44 18.95 -33.54
CA GLU A 230 9.68 19.48 -32.96
C GLU A 230 10.19 20.72 -33.75
N ALA A 231 10.27 20.61 -35.07
CA ALA A 231 10.81 21.68 -35.90
C ALA A 231 9.89 22.92 -35.96
N LEU A 232 8.60 22.74 -35.78
CA LEU A 232 7.57 23.78 -35.83
C LEU A 232 7.03 24.17 -34.46
N ASN A 233 7.68 23.73 -33.37
CA ASN A 233 7.24 24.07 -32.01
C ASN A 233 7.22 25.59 -31.80
N PRO A 234 6.05 26.21 -31.50
CA PRO A 234 5.90 27.68 -31.48
C PRO A 234 6.66 28.35 -30.32
N TYR A 235 7.12 27.58 -29.31
CA TYR A 235 7.93 28.11 -28.21
C TYR A 235 9.42 28.17 -28.55
N THR A 236 9.90 27.33 -29.47
CA THR A 236 11.30 27.27 -29.89
C THR A 236 11.53 27.83 -31.30
N ASN A 237 10.50 27.80 -32.15
CA ASN A 237 10.53 28.31 -33.54
C ASN A 237 9.23 29.04 -33.90
N PRO A 238 8.94 30.22 -33.29
CA PRO A 238 7.71 30.95 -33.51
C PRO A 238 7.53 31.41 -34.96
N ASP A 239 8.63 31.76 -35.67
CA ASP A 239 8.55 32.19 -37.06
C ASP A 239 8.17 31.03 -37.99
N GLY A 240 8.75 29.85 -37.80
CA GLY A 240 8.36 28.65 -38.57
C GLY A 240 6.94 28.22 -38.30
N ALA A 241 6.49 28.26 -37.04
CA ALA A 241 5.12 27.98 -36.65
C ALA A 241 4.14 28.97 -37.28
N THR A 242 4.45 30.29 -37.28
CA THR A 242 3.66 31.33 -37.88
C THR A 242 3.55 31.13 -39.41
N HIS A 243 4.66 30.84 -40.07
CA HIS A 243 4.66 30.58 -41.53
C HIS A 243 3.78 29.36 -41.83
N ARG A 244 3.93 28.26 -41.09
CA ARG A 244 3.15 27.03 -41.33
C ARG A 244 1.66 27.23 -41.05
N ARG A 245 1.28 27.94 -39.98
CA ARG A 245 -0.12 28.36 -39.73
C ARG A 245 -0.69 29.11 -40.94
N ASN A 246 0.04 30.06 -41.46
CA ASN A 246 -0.45 30.88 -42.57
C ASN A 246 -0.60 30.03 -43.85
N VAL A 247 0.23 29.04 -44.08
CA VAL A 247 0.04 28.04 -45.15
C VAL A 247 -1.27 27.29 -44.99
N VAL A 248 -1.58 26.82 -43.76
CA VAL A 248 -2.83 26.11 -43.48
C VAL A 248 -4.04 27.02 -43.70
N LEU A 249 -4.03 28.25 -43.22
CA LEU A 249 -5.11 29.22 -43.41
C LEU A 249 -5.36 29.47 -44.90
N ASN A 250 -4.31 29.61 -45.70
CA ASN A 250 -4.44 29.77 -47.15
C ASN A 250 -5.02 28.51 -47.83
N ASN A 251 -4.65 27.32 -47.36
CA ASN A 251 -5.24 26.07 -47.85
C ASN A 251 -6.75 26.01 -47.55
N MET A 252 -7.14 26.35 -46.30
CA MET A 252 -8.55 26.43 -45.90
C MET A 252 -9.35 27.39 -46.78
N ALA A 253 -8.78 28.59 -47.15
CA ALA A 253 -9.42 29.54 -48.04
C ALA A 253 -9.50 29.04 -49.47
N ALA A 254 -8.43 28.38 -49.97
CA ALA A 254 -8.39 27.82 -51.33
C ALA A 254 -9.42 26.70 -51.53
N GLU A 255 -9.71 25.91 -50.47
CA GLU A 255 -10.75 24.88 -50.51
C GLU A 255 -12.15 25.40 -50.11
N GLY A 256 -12.27 26.72 -49.83
CA GLY A 256 -13.57 27.38 -49.56
C GLY A 256 -14.12 27.15 -48.14
N TYR A 257 -13.35 26.62 -47.20
CA TYR A 257 -13.76 26.43 -45.79
C TYR A 257 -13.84 27.75 -45.01
N ILE A 258 -13.01 28.74 -45.37
CA ILE A 258 -13.07 30.12 -44.87
C ILE A 258 -12.96 31.12 -46.04
N ALA A 259 -13.40 32.38 -45.84
CA ALA A 259 -13.18 33.43 -46.83
C ALA A 259 -11.69 33.84 -46.88
N GLN A 260 -11.15 34.21 -48.05
CA GLN A 260 -9.77 34.67 -48.19
C GLN A 260 -9.47 35.89 -47.26
N THR A 261 -10.47 36.82 -47.16
CA THR A 261 -10.34 37.96 -46.24
C THR A 261 -10.19 37.58 -44.77
N ASP A 262 -10.78 36.47 -44.36
CA ASP A 262 -10.62 35.92 -43.03
C ASP A 262 -9.27 35.25 -42.87
N ALA A 263 -8.80 34.48 -43.85
CA ALA A 263 -7.45 33.92 -43.86
C ALA A 263 -6.38 35.02 -43.74
N ASP A 264 -6.50 36.10 -44.52
CA ASP A 264 -5.57 37.23 -44.48
C ASP A 264 -5.57 37.94 -43.11
N ARG A 265 -6.75 38.12 -42.53
CA ARG A 265 -6.92 38.69 -41.18
C ARG A 265 -6.23 37.83 -40.11
N TRP A 266 -6.46 36.52 -40.10
CA TRP A 266 -5.89 35.60 -39.16
C TRP A 266 -4.38 35.39 -39.36
N ALA A 267 -3.91 35.44 -40.61
CA ALA A 267 -2.48 35.37 -40.93
C ALA A 267 -1.68 36.54 -40.35
N GLY A 268 -2.31 37.73 -40.25
CA GLY A 268 -1.71 38.91 -39.61
C GLY A 268 -1.80 38.95 -38.10
N ALA A 269 -2.57 38.05 -37.48
CA ALA A 269 -2.72 38.02 -36.04
C ALA A 269 -1.55 37.28 -35.36
N PRO A 270 -1.18 37.60 -34.09
CA PRO A 270 -0.21 36.82 -33.32
C PRO A 270 -0.69 35.38 -33.17
N LEU A 271 0.23 34.46 -32.75
CA LEU A 271 -0.12 33.05 -32.54
C LEU A 271 -1.15 32.82 -31.42
N GLY A 272 -1.23 33.72 -30.46
CA GLY A 272 -2.22 33.69 -29.38
C GLY A 272 -2.00 32.58 -28.34
N ILE A 273 -0.89 31.87 -28.42
CA ILE A 273 -0.54 30.80 -27.46
C ILE A 273 -0.24 31.35 -26.07
N LEU A 274 -0.36 30.51 -25.06
CA LEU A 274 0.08 30.80 -23.69
C LEU A 274 1.57 31.16 -23.66
N GLU A 275 2.02 31.90 -22.64
CA GLU A 275 3.44 32.23 -22.45
C GLU A 275 4.31 30.98 -22.27
N ARG A 276 3.75 29.95 -21.65
CA ARG A 276 4.35 28.61 -21.49
C ARG A 276 3.30 27.55 -21.76
N PRO A 277 3.71 26.37 -22.28
CA PRO A 277 2.76 25.27 -22.43
C PRO A 277 2.12 24.92 -21.08
N LYS A 278 0.79 24.77 -21.08
CA LYS A 278 0.09 24.28 -19.90
C LYS A 278 0.30 22.77 -19.80
N THR A 279 1.26 22.37 -18.96
CA THR A 279 1.53 20.96 -18.68
C THR A 279 0.63 20.45 -17.56
N LEU A 280 0.30 19.16 -17.59
CA LEU A 280 -0.30 18.46 -16.48
C LEU A 280 0.85 17.90 -15.63
N PRO A 281 0.88 18.13 -14.32
CA PRO A 281 1.84 17.48 -13.46
C PRO A 281 1.72 15.95 -13.56
N GLU A 282 2.85 15.23 -13.67
CA GLU A 282 2.88 13.80 -13.88
C GLU A 282 3.48 13.08 -12.69
N GLY A 283 2.93 11.90 -12.36
CA GLY A 283 3.46 11.00 -11.35
C GLY A 283 3.16 11.41 -9.91
N CYS A 284 3.47 10.50 -8.98
CA CYS A 284 3.22 10.69 -7.54
C CYS A 284 4.08 11.80 -6.91
N ILE A 285 5.17 12.22 -7.55
CA ILE A 285 6.00 13.36 -7.08
C ILE A 285 5.14 14.64 -6.99
N THR A 286 4.19 14.80 -7.89
CA THR A 286 3.33 15.99 -7.93
C THR A 286 2.21 15.98 -6.90
N ALA A 287 1.96 14.83 -6.29
CA ALA A 287 1.01 14.70 -5.18
C ALA A 287 1.48 15.36 -3.88
N GLY A 288 2.74 15.83 -3.83
CA GLY A 288 3.31 16.49 -2.66
C GLY A 288 3.26 15.59 -1.41
N ASP A 289 2.62 16.05 -0.35
CA ASP A 289 2.49 15.31 0.90
C ASP A 289 1.64 14.02 0.80
N ASN A 290 0.90 13.83 -0.29
CA ASN A 290 0.16 12.59 -0.58
C ASN A 290 0.97 11.60 -1.43
N GLY A 291 2.22 11.94 -1.78
CA GLY A 291 3.06 11.14 -2.69
C GLY A 291 3.30 9.72 -2.22
N PHE A 292 3.55 9.49 -0.92
CA PHE A 292 3.73 8.13 -0.37
C PHE A 292 2.47 7.27 -0.53
N MET A 293 1.27 7.85 -0.35
CA MET A 293 0.01 7.13 -0.55
C MET A 293 -0.25 6.84 -2.03
N CYS A 294 0.04 7.80 -2.90
CA CYS A 294 -0.04 7.62 -4.35
C CYS A 294 0.87 6.47 -4.81
N ASP A 295 2.12 6.49 -4.39
CA ASP A 295 3.12 5.49 -4.72
C ASP A 295 2.73 4.09 -4.22
N TYR A 296 2.32 3.99 -2.96
CA TYR A 296 1.82 2.73 -2.40
C TYR A 296 0.58 2.21 -3.14
N ALA A 297 -0.35 3.09 -3.54
CA ALA A 297 -1.54 2.72 -4.29
C ALA A 297 -1.21 2.11 -5.65
N LEU A 298 -0.21 2.66 -6.37
CA LEU A 298 0.24 2.12 -7.66
C LEU A 298 0.94 0.77 -7.49
N HIS A 299 1.83 0.61 -6.50
CA HIS A 299 2.47 -0.67 -6.18
C HIS A 299 1.42 -1.72 -5.79
N TYR A 300 0.47 -1.36 -4.93
CA TYR A 300 -0.62 -2.26 -4.53
C TYR A 300 -1.42 -2.75 -5.74
N LEU A 301 -1.77 -1.85 -6.67
CA LEU A 301 -2.50 -2.22 -7.88
C LEU A 301 -1.68 -3.13 -8.79
N ALA A 302 -0.37 -2.87 -8.92
CA ALA A 302 0.52 -3.74 -9.69
C ALA A 302 0.58 -5.16 -9.11
N ASP A 303 0.67 -5.30 -7.79
CA ASP A 303 0.63 -6.59 -7.10
C ASP A 303 -0.72 -7.32 -7.27
N LYS A 304 -1.80 -6.56 -7.51
CA LYS A 304 -3.15 -7.08 -7.77
C LYS A 304 -3.45 -7.33 -9.26
N GLY A 305 -2.44 -7.24 -10.13
CA GLY A 305 -2.56 -7.57 -11.55
C GLY A 305 -2.97 -6.40 -12.45
N LEU A 306 -2.88 -5.16 -11.96
CA LEU A 306 -3.01 -3.94 -12.75
C LEU A 306 -1.65 -3.21 -12.77
N PRO A 307 -0.71 -3.60 -13.66
CA PRO A 307 0.65 -3.07 -13.67
C PRO A 307 0.71 -1.61 -14.10
N LEU A 308 1.81 -0.92 -13.75
CA LEU A 308 1.98 0.51 -14.01
C LEU A 308 1.81 0.87 -15.50
N GLU A 309 2.33 0.05 -16.41
CA GLU A 309 2.20 0.27 -17.86
C GLU A 309 0.73 0.28 -18.31
N GLU A 310 -0.12 -0.54 -17.67
CA GLU A 310 -1.56 -0.56 -17.95
C GLU A 310 -2.25 0.65 -17.32
N ILE A 311 -1.84 1.07 -16.12
CA ILE A 311 -2.34 2.28 -15.47
C ILE A 311 -2.01 3.54 -16.28
N GLU A 312 -0.80 3.63 -16.84
CA GLU A 312 -0.35 4.74 -17.69
C GLU A 312 -1.12 4.87 -19.00
N ARG A 313 -1.75 3.78 -19.47
CA ARG A 313 -2.46 3.72 -20.74
C ARG A 313 -3.97 3.75 -20.59
N GLY A 314 -4.49 3.29 -19.45
CA GLY A 314 -5.90 2.90 -19.33
C GLY A 314 -6.88 4.01 -18.97
N ALA A 315 -6.44 5.28 -18.82
CA ALA A 315 -7.32 6.42 -18.47
C ALA A 315 -8.23 6.14 -17.26
N TYR A 316 -7.70 5.43 -16.25
CA TYR A 316 -8.45 5.06 -15.05
C TYR A 316 -8.72 6.26 -14.13
N THR A 317 -9.79 6.17 -13.35
CA THR A 317 -9.95 6.96 -12.13
C THR A 317 -9.72 6.04 -10.93
N ILE A 318 -8.59 6.25 -10.22
CA ILE A 318 -8.19 5.50 -9.04
C ILE A 318 -8.54 6.33 -7.82
N THR A 319 -9.60 5.97 -7.11
CA THR A 319 -9.97 6.61 -5.84
C THR A 319 -9.30 5.87 -4.70
N THR A 320 -8.44 6.57 -3.96
CA THR A 320 -7.76 6.02 -2.78
C THR A 320 -8.65 6.10 -1.53
N THR A 321 -8.22 5.44 -0.46
CA THR A 321 -8.85 5.53 0.87
C THR A 321 -8.33 6.71 1.71
N LEU A 322 -7.39 7.50 1.18
CA LEU A 322 -6.83 8.67 1.86
C LEU A 322 -7.90 9.71 2.15
N ASP A 323 -8.01 10.07 3.44
CA ASP A 323 -8.84 11.18 3.89
C ASP A 323 -7.97 12.43 4.08
N PRO A 324 -8.19 13.53 3.32
CA PRO A 324 -7.34 14.72 3.38
C PRO A 324 -7.30 15.39 4.77
N ALA A 325 -8.38 15.32 5.54
CA ALA A 325 -8.41 15.90 6.88
C ALA A 325 -7.55 15.08 7.86
N ILE A 326 -7.63 13.76 7.78
CA ILE A 326 -6.82 12.84 8.58
C ILE A 326 -5.35 12.92 8.15
N GLN A 327 -5.08 12.97 6.84
CA GLN A 327 -3.72 13.14 6.30
C GLN A 327 -3.06 14.42 6.83
N ASN A 328 -3.76 15.55 6.79
CA ASN A 328 -3.24 16.83 7.29
C ASN A 328 -2.99 16.80 8.79
N ALA A 329 -3.86 16.14 9.56
CA ALA A 329 -3.65 15.97 11.00
C ALA A 329 -2.40 15.11 11.27
N ALA A 330 -2.20 14.03 10.53
CA ALA A 330 -1.03 13.16 10.61
C ALA A 330 0.27 13.90 10.24
N ILE A 331 0.28 14.66 9.13
CA ILE A 331 1.42 15.49 8.71
C ILE A 331 1.80 16.49 9.79
N SER A 332 0.81 17.22 10.32
CA SER A 332 1.02 18.21 11.37
C SER A 332 1.60 17.57 12.64
N ALA A 333 1.09 16.40 13.03
CA ALA A 333 1.57 15.67 14.20
C ALA A 333 3.03 15.23 14.03
N VAL A 334 3.36 14.56 12.93
CA VAL A 334 4.71 14.07 12.61
C VAL A 334 5.71 15.23 12.55
N ARG A 335 5.44 16.26 11.74
CA ARG A 335 6.38 17.38 11.54
C ARG A 335 6.52 18.29 12.76
N SER A 336 5.61 18.20 13.73
CA SER A 336 5.75 18.92 15.00
C SER A 336 6.85 18.32 15.90
N ASN A 337 7.19 17.05 15.72
CA ASN A 337 8.20 16.33 16.50
C ASN A 337 9.49 16.11 15.71
N VAL A 338 9.38 15.77 14.40
CA VAL A 338 10.54 15.57 13.52
C VAL A 338 10.37 16.44 12.27
N SER A 339 11.18 17.51 12.19
CA SER A 339 11.20 18.39 11.02
C SER A 339 11.66 17.62 9.77
N PRO A 340 11.14 17.94 8.57
CA PRO A 340 11.63 17.37 7.31
C PRO A 340 13.14 17.51 7.12
N GLU A 341 13.74 18.60 7.60
CA GLU A 341 15.17 18.93 7.48
C GLU A 341 16.04 18.26 8.54
N THR A 342 15.48 17.46 9.46
CA THR A 342 16.27 16.78 10.50
C THR A 342 17.22 15.78 9.87
N ALA A 343 18.53 16.05 9.99
CA ALA A 343 19.55 15.23 9.32
C ALA A 343 19.60 13.81 9.91
N GLY A 344 19.49 12.80 9.04
CA GLY A 344 19.63 11.39 9.38
C GLY A 344 18.51 10.80 10.26
N VAL A 345 17.39 11.49 10.44
CA VAL A 345 16.24 11.01 11.24
C VAL A 345 14.94 11.27 10.50
N ALA A 346 14.09 10.25 10.45
CA ALA A 346 12.72 10.38 9.96
C ALA A 346 11.71 9.86 10.99
N GLU A 347 10.49 10.34 10.88
CA GLU A 347 9.32 9.81 11.54
C GLU A 347 8.26 9.44 10.50
N VAL A 348 7.64 8.27 10.65
CA VAL A 348 6.54 7.82 9.81
C VAL A 348 5.30 7.53 10.64
N LEU A 349 4.14 7.73 10.01
CA LEU A 349 2.84 7.47 10.63
C LEU A 349 1.86 7.00 9.56
N ASN A 350 1.27 5.83 9.79
CA ASN A 350 0.12 5.34 9.03
C ASN A 350 -1.10 5.30 9.94
N ILE A 351 -2.22 5.85 9.49
CA ILE A 351 -3.50 5.76 10.20
C ILE A 351 -4.39 4.79 9.44
N VAL A 352 -4.74 3.71 10.12
CA VAL A 352 -5.52 2.59 9.56
C VAL A 352 -6.85 2.51 10.30
N LYS A 353 -7.93 2.39 9.55
CA LYS A 353 -9.28 2.23 10.11
C LYS A 353 -9.50 0.78 10.52
N PRO A 354 -9.77 0.48 11.80
CA PRO A 354 -10.20 -0.85 12.21
C PRO A 354 -11.51 -1.27 11.51
N GLY A 355 -11.61 -2.54 11.15
CA GLY A 355 -12.79 -3.10 10.48
C GLY A 355 -12.67 -4.61 10.33
N THR A 356 -13.79 -5.30 10.12
CA THR A 356 -13.85 -6.77 9.98
C THR A 356 -13.81 -7.25 8.52
N ASP A 357 -14.07 -6.34 7.58
CA ASP A 357 -14.24 -6.65 6.15
C ASP A 357 -13.26 -5.89 5.25
N SER A 358 -12.67 -4.79 5.75
CA SER A 358 -11.65 -4.01 5.08
C SER A 358 -10.65 -3.42 6.08
N ARG A 359 -9.55 -2.87 5.56
CA ARG A 359 -8.47 -2.27 6.34
C ARG A 359 -7.96 -1.00 5.65
N ASP A 360 -8.83 0.01 5.59
CA ASP A 360 -8.57 1.22 4.82
C ASP A 360 -7.47 2.08 5.45
N ILE A 361 -6.52 2.48 4.63
CA ILE A 361 -5.44 3.40 5.02
C ILE A 361 -5.97 4.82 4.83
N GLN A 362 -6.23 5.53 5.93
CA GLN A 362 -6.78 6.87 5.90
C GLN A 362 -5.70 7.96 5.80
N ALA A 363 -4.48 7.66 6.25
CA ALA A 363 -3.32 8.53 6.10
C ALA A 363 -2.03 7.72 6.00
N MET A 364 -1.08 8.23 5.22
CA MET A 364 0.28 7.67 5.07
C MET A 364 1.28 8.82 4.98
N VAL A 365 2.15 8.94 5.98
CA VAL A 365 3.01 10.12 6.16
C VAL A 365 4.43 9.72 6.49
N SER A 366 5.40 10.44 5.91
CA SER A 366 6.75 10.58 6.43
C SER A 366 6.99 12.03 6.84
N SER A 367 7.90 12.27 7.79
CA SER A 367 8.40 13.63 8.06
C SER A 367 9.07 14.23 6.82
N ARG A 368 9.72 13.40 5.98
CA ARG A 368 10.30 13.82 4.71
C ARG A 368 9.22 14.22 3.70
N TYR A 369 9.58 15.09 2.78
CA TYR A 369 8.75 15.36 1.60
C TYR A 369 8.92 14.22 0.58
N TYR A 370 7.86 13.93 -0.18
CA TYR A 370 7.94 12.96 -1.26
C TYR A 370 8.51 13.64 -2.52
N GLY A 371 9.61 13.10 -3.07
CA GLY A 371 10.25 13.66 -4.26
C GLY A 371 11.72 13.24 -4.41
N LEU A 372 12.40 13.80 -5.40
CA LEU A 372 13.76 13.40 -5.82
C LEU A 372 14.88 14.34 -5.36
N ASP A 373 14.53 15.51 -4.82
CA ASP A 373 15.51 16.53 -4.41
C ASP A 373 15.95 16.31 -2.96
N LEU A 374 17.07 15.62 -2.78
CA LEU A 374 17.66 15.34 -1.47
C LEU A 374 18.04 16.62 -0.70
N ASP A 375 18.43 17.68 -1.40
CA ASP A 375 18.79 18.96 -0.78
C ASP A 375 17.57 19.68 -0.21
N GLN A 376 16.38 19.34 -0.71
CA GLN A 376 15.07 19.78 -0.19
C GLN A 376 14.43 18.79 0.78
N SER A 377 15.22 17.87 1.35
CA SER A 377 14.75 16.85 2.30
C SER A 377 13.67 15.94 1.71
N GLN A 378 13.73 15.71 0.41
CA GLN A 378 12.81 14.81 -0.30
C GLN A 378 13.35 13.39 -0.34
N THR A 379 12.42 12.43 -0.43
CA THR A 379 12.73 11.02 -0.67
C THR A 379 11.57 10.33 -1.39
N ILE A 380 11.90 9.39 -2.28
CA ILE A 380 10.95 8.42 -2.84
C ILE A 380 11.08 7.04 -2.17
N LEU A 381 11.98 6.90 -1.18
CA LEU A 381 12.10 5.64 -0.44
C LEU A 381 10.78 5.34 0.27
N PRO A 382 10.26 4.10 0.23
CA PRO A 382 8.96 3.72 0.75
C PRO A 382 8.95 3.61 2.28
N GLN A 383 9.47 4.64 2.97
CA GLN A 383 9.65 4.65 4.44
C GLN A 383 8.39 4.26 5.23
N PRO A 384 7.16 4.71 4.87
CA PRO A 384 5.97 4.36 5.62
C PRO A 384 5.54 2.88 5.51
N TYR A 385 5.95 2.16 4.45
CA TYR A 385 5.45 0.83 4.14
C TYR A 385 6.54 -0.19 3.75
N SER A 386 7.79 0.07 4.13
CA SER A 386 8.91 -0.88 3.99
C SER A 386 9.56 -1.18 5.33
N LEU A 387 10.43 -2.21 5.36
CA LEU A 387 11.26 -2.52 6.53
C LEU A 387 12.32 -1.43 6.72
N VAL A 388 12.21 -0.64 7.78
CA VAL A 388 13.12 0.47 8.09
C VAL A 388 13.56 0.48 9.56
N GLY A 389 14.64 1.19 9.83
CA GLY A 389 15.14 1.45 11.18
C GLY A 389 15.71 0.23 11.90
N ASN A 390 15.83 0.37 13.22
CA ASN A 390 16.53 -0.60 14.09
C ASN A 390 15.59 -1.33 15.04
N GLY A 391 14.29 -1.38 14.70
CA GLY A 391 13.27 -2.10 15.46
C GLY A 391 12.31 -1.23 16.24
N ALA A 392 11.14 -1.78 16.57
CA ALA A 392 10.11 -1.10 17.36
C ALA A 392 10.27 -1.31 18.89
N GLY A 393 11.35 -1.93 19.32
CA GLY A 393 11.64 -2.08 20.74
C GLY A 393 10.52 -2.84 21.47
N SER A 394 10.22 -2.37 22.67
CA SER A 394 9.25 -2.98 23.59
C SER A 394 7.79 -3.08 23.08
N VAL A 395 7.46 -2.53 21.89
CA VAL A 395 6.16 -2.81 21.26
C VAL A 395 6.00 -4.31 21.02
N PHE A 396 7.07 -5.04 20.74
CA PHE A 396 7.04 -6.49 20.47
C PHE A 396 6.61 -7.34 21.69
N LYS A 397 6.63 -6.80 22.90
CA LYS A 397 6.12 -7.47 24.11
C LYS A 397 4.64 -7.84 23.98
N ILE A 398 3.87 -7.15 23.13
CA ILE A 398 2.47 -7.51 22.85
C ILE A 398 2.34 -8.92 22.25
N PHE A 399 3.28 -9.34 21.39
CA PHE A 399 3.26 -10.67 20.76
C PHE A 399 3.56 -11.76 21.78
N THR A 400 4.48 -11.51 22.71
CA THR A 400 4.79 -12.42 23.80
C THR A 400 3.61 -12.52 24.78
N ALA A 401 2.95 -11.42 25.11
CA ALA A 401 1.75 -11.42 25.92
C ALA A 401 0.57 -12.15 25.23
N ALA A 402 0.40 -11.98 23.91
CA ALA A 402 -0.59 -12.71 23.14
C ALA A 402 -0.33 -14.22 23.17
N ALA A 403 0.93 -14.66 23.02
CA ALA A 403 1.32 -16.05 23.14
C ALA A 403 1.04 -16.63 24.56
N ALA A 404 1.30 -15.84 25.59
CA ALA A 404 0.96 -16.23 26.95
C ALA A 404 -0.55 -16.42 27.13
N LEU A 405 -1.37 -15.47 26.64
CA LEU A 405 -2.83 -15.57 26.69
C LEU A 405 -3.36 -16.78 25.92
N GLU A 406 -2.83 -17.07 24.71
CA GLU A 406 -3.17 -18.29 23.93
C GLU A 406 -2.83 -19.57 24.73
N GLN A 407 -1.76 -19.56 25.50
CA GLN A 407 -1.33 -20.67 26.33
C GLN A 407 -2.05 -20.75 27.68
N GLY A 408 -3.04 -19.85 27.90
CA GLY A 408 -3.91 -19.92 29.07
C GLY A 408 -3.49 -19.09 30.28
N TYR A 409 -2.48 -18.21 30.12
CA TYR A 409 -2.18 -17.22 31.14
C TYR A 409 -3.33 -16.21 31.25
N GLY A 410 -3.42 -15.52 32.38
CA GLY A 410 -4.37 -14.40 32.56
C GLY A 410 -3.63 -13.09 32.79
N LEU A 411 -4.33 -11.98 32.62
CA LEU A 411 -3.77 -10.64 32.88
C LEU A 411 -3.30 -10.49 34.35
N ASN A 412 -3.97 -11.16 35.29
CA ASN A 412 -3.62 -11.18 36.70
C ASN A 412 -2.52 -12.22 37.06
N THR A 413 -1.99 -12.94 36.07
CA THR A 413 -0.87 -13.88 36.29
C THR A 413 0.33 -13.13 36.83
N MET A 414 0.83 -13.55 37.99
CA MET A 414 2.02 -12.97 38.62
C MET A 414 3.29 -13.45 37.94
N LEU A 415 4.09 -12.53 37.45
CA LEU A 415 5.37 -12.78 36.78
C LEU A 415 6.53 -12.27 37.63
N GLU A 416 7.66 -12.96 37.59
CA GLU A 416 8.89 -12.51 38.24
C GLU A 416 9.50 -11.33 37.45
N THR A 417 10.11 -10.40 38.15
CA THR A 417 10.72 -9.21 37.54
C THR A 417 12.12 -9.01 38.19
N PRO A 418 13.08 -9.92 37.91
CA PRO A 418 14.43 -9.76 38.42
C PRO A 418 15.10 -8.51 37.82
N THR A 419 16.09 -7.96 38.51
CA THR A 419 16.87 -6.83 38.01
C THR A 419 17.70 -7.20 36.78
N ARG A 420 18.10 -8.48 36.70
CA ARG A 420 18.84 -9.06 35.58
C ARG A 420 18.36 -10.50 35.36
N SER A 421 18.20 -10.87 34.12
CA SER A 421 17.90 -12.22 33.68
C SER A 421 19.03 -12.78 32.82
N VAL A 422 19.35 -14.08 32.96
CA VAL A 422 20.35 -14.78 32.16
C VAL A 422 19.71 -16.05 31.61
N VAL A 423 19.45 -16.07 30.31
CA VAL A 423 18.77 -17.19 29.62
C VAL A 423 19.73 -17.88 28.68
N TYR A 424 19.79 -19.21 28.74
CA TYR A 424 20.67 -20.04 27.91
C TYR A 424 19.91 -20.58 26.69
N GLY A 425 20.62 -20.67 25.53
CA GLY A 425 20.06 -21.21 24.29
C GLY A 425 19.04 -20.31 23.61
N MET A 426 19.05 -19.01 23.89
CA MET A 426 18.16 -18.01 23.34
C MET A 426 18.93 -16.83 22.70
N GLY A 427 20.08 -17.13 22.12
CA GLY A 427 21.04 -16.15 21.60
C GLY A 427 22.23 -15.94 22.54
N ASP A 428 23.16 -15.08 22.15
CA ASP A 428 24.38 -14.75 22.87
C ASP A 428 24.52 -13.26 23.15
N GLY A 429 25.10 -12.87 24.26
CA GLY A 429 25.44 -11.47 24.56
C GLY A 429 24.33 -10.69 25.27
N GLY A 430 24.10 -9.46 24.88
CA GLY A 430 23.20 -8.51 25.56
C GLY A 430 23.91 -7.69 26.64
N ALA A 431 23.41 -7.67 27.88
CA ALA A 431 23.98 -6.88 28.96
C ALA A 431 25.43 -7.27 29.29
N ALA A 432 26.22 -6.33 29.82
CA ALA A 432 27.64 -6.52 30.15
C ALA A 432 27.88 -7.75 31.04
N ASN A 433 29.04 -8.39 30.90
CA ASN A 433 29.44 -9.60 31.65
C ASN A 433 28.46 -10.77 31.47
N CYS A 434 27.91 -10.96 30.28
CA CYS A 434 27.09 -12.12 29.95
C CYS A 434 27.98 -13.36 29.77
N PRO A 435 27.64 -14.53 30.39
CA PRO A 435 28.35 -15.77 30.16
C PRO A 435 28.26 -16.24 28.70
N PRO A 436 29.27 -16.91 28.15
CA PRO A 436 29.19 -17.49 26.83
C PRO A 436 28.01 -18.46 26.67
N GLY A 437 27.29 -18.40 25.54
CA GLY A 437 26.12 -19.23 25.28
C GLY A 437 24.84 -18.78 26.02
N ALA A 438 24.87 -17.59 26.60
CA ALA A 438 23.70 -17.00 27.26
C ALA A 438 23.34 -15.64 26.66
N TYR A 439 22.05 -15.32 26.66
CA TYR A 439 21.53 -13.98 26.45
C TYR A 439 21.21 -13.34 27.82
N CYS A 440 21.76 -12.15 28.06
CA CYS A 440 21.60 -11.41 29.29
C CYS A 440 20.83 -10.14 29.08
N VAL A 441 19.83 -9.87 29.91
CA VAL A 441 19.03 -8.66 29.83
C VAL A 441 18.92 -7.98 31.19
N GLU A 442 18.91 -6.66 31.21
CA GLU A 442 18.69 -5.82 32.37
C GLU A 442 17.48 -4.88 32.12
N ASN A 443 16.87 -4.44 33.19
CA ASN A 443 15.77 -3.48 33.15
C ASN A 443 16.30 -2.07 33.07
N ALA A 444 15.61 -1.19 32.27
CA ALA A 444 15.95 0.23 32.20
C ALA A 444 15.58 1.04 33.46
N GLY A 445 14.75 0.47 34.34
CA GLY A 445 14.26 1.10 35.55
C GLY A 445 14.21 0.14 36.76
N VAL A 446 13.71 0.64 37.87
CA VAL A 446 13.47 -0.14 39.10
C VAL A 446 12.01 -0.56 39.13
N TYR A 447 11.78 -1.86 39.28
CA TYR A 447 10.44 -2.46 39.28
C TYR A 447 10.18 -3.24 40.58
N ALA A 448 8.90 -3.51 40.84
CA ALA A 448 8.57 -4.49 41.91
C ALA A 448 9.12 -5.87 41.51
N PRO A 449 9.60 -6.69 42.50
CA PRO A 449 10.17 -8.02 42.19
C PRO A 449 9.22 -8.98 41.48
N ARG A 450 7.92 -8.76 41.62
CA ARG A 450 6.83 -9.48 40.95
C ARG A 450 5.73 -8.51 40.55
N MET A 451 5.12 -8.72 39.41
CA MET A 451 3.96 -7.94 38.93
C MET A 451 3.02 -8.79 38.13
N THR A 452 1.80 -8.31 37.91
CA THR A 452 0.85 -8.96 37.01
C THR A 452 1.29 -8.81 35.56
N LEU A 453 0.80 -9.68 34.65
CA LEU A 453 1.03 -9.52 33.22
C LEU A 453 0.48 -8.17 32.70
N GLU A 454 -0.65 -7.69 33.23
CA GLU A 454 -1.22 -6.39 32.95
C GLU A 454 -0.28 -5.25 33.34
N ASP A 455 0.27 -5.27 34.58
CA ASP A 455 1.25 -4.27 35.03
C ASP A 455 2.55 -4.35 34.23
N ALA A 456 2.97 -5.56 33.86
CA ALA A 456 4.17 -5.77 33.02
C ALA A 456 3.97 -5.19 31.62
N LEU A 457 2.78 -5.30 31.01
CA LEU A 457 2.48 -4.64 29.73
C LEU A 457 2.56 -3.12 29.86
N ALA A 458 1.99 -2.54 30.93
CA ALA A 458 1.99 -1.11 31.16
C ALA A 458 3.39 -0.55 31.49
N GLN A 459 4.14 -1.22 32.37
CA GLN A 459 5.44 -0.72 32.88
C GLN A 459 6.64 -1.21 32.04
N SER A 460 6.43 -2.25 31.23
CA SER A 460 7.39 -2.67 30.20
C SER A 460 8.75 -3.20 30.68
N PRO A 461 8.90 -4.00 31.79
CA PRO A 461 10.18 -4.56 32.22
C PRO A 461 10.74 -5.51 31.14
N ASN A 462 12.05 -5.44 30.86
CA ASN A 462 12.69 -6.28 29.85
C ASN A 462 12.84 -7.72 30.33
N THR A 463 13.31 -7.90 31.58
CA THR A 463 13.61 -9.20 32.17
C THR A 463 12.39 -10.10 32.22
N THR A 464 11.25 -9.57 32.65
CA THR A 464 9.97 -10.29 32.70
C THR A 464 9.57 -10.86 31.33
N PHE A 465 9.69 -10.06 30.26
CA PHE A 465 9.29 -10.51 28.91
C PHE A 465 10.30 -11.47 28.28
N VAL A 466 11.60 -11.38 28.62
CA VAL A 466 12.58 -12.36 28.17
C VAL A 466 12.37 -13.69 28.89
N GLU A 467 12.02 -13.72 30.18
CA GLU A 467 11.62 -14.94 30.86
C GLU A 467 10.27 -15.49 30.35
N LEU A 468 9.33 -14.61 29.99
CA LEU A 468 8.05 -15.03 29.46
C LEU A 468 8.17 -15.62 28.05
N ILE A 469 8.99 -15.05 27.12
CA ILE A 469 9.21 -15.64 25.78
C ILE A 469 9.97 -16.97 25.89
N GLN A 470 10.83 -17.15 26.89
CA GLN A 470 11.46 -18.46 27.19
C GLN A 470 10.39 -19.51 27.55
N GLN A 471 9.38 -19.12 28.32
CA GLN A 471 8.29 -20.02 28.74
C GLN A 471 7.29 -20.29 27.59
N THR A 472 6.97 -19.28 26.79
CA THR A 472 5.99 -19.39 25.69
C THR A 472 6.58 -19.95 24.40
N GLY A 473 7.92 -19.87 24.26
CA GLY A 473 8.66 -20.30 23.07
C GLY A 473 8.72 -19.22 21.97
N VAL A 474 9.94 -18.93 21.48
CA VAL A 474 10.20 -17.92 20.44
C VAL A 474 9.38 -18.19 19.18
N ALA A 475 9.33 -19.43 18.71
CA ALA A 475 8.59 -19.79 17.49
C ALA A 475 7.11 -19.41 17.58
N SER A 476 6.46 -19.67 18.73
CA SER A 476 5.06 -19.29 18.97
C SER A 476 4.85 -17.79 18.91
N VAL A 477 5.76 -17.02 19.50
CA VAL A 477 5.69 -15.54 19.51
C VAL A 477 5.90 -14.95 18.11
N VAL A 478 6.85 -15.49 17.34
CA VAL A 478 7.11 -15.10 15.93
C VAL A 478 5.89 -15.40 15.06
N ASP A 479 5.29 -16.60 15.20
CA ASP A 479 4.09 -16.98 14.44
C ASP A 479 2.90 -16.05 14.73
N ILE A 480 2.73 -15.62 15.97
CA ILE A 480 1.71 -14.65 16.37
C ILE A 480 2.00 -13.28 15.75
N ALA A 481 3.23 -12.82 15.76
CA ALA A 481 3.62 -11.54 15.17
C ALA A 481 3.29 -11.51 13.67
N VAL A 482 3.62 -12.57 12.94
CA VAL A 482 3.28 -12.73 11.51
C VAL A 482 1.76 -12.79 11.32
N ARG A 483 1.03 -13.60 12.11
CA ARG A 483 -0.43 -13.72 12.00
C ARG A 483 -1.14 -12.38 12.26
N LEU A 484 -0.68 -11.63 13.25
CA LEU A 484 -1.26 -10.33 13.61
C LEU A 484 -0.98 -9.23 12.57
N GLY A 485 0.07 -9.38 11.71
CA GLY A 485 0.26 -8.46 10.61
C GLY A 485 1.69 -8.16 10.16
N LEU A 486 2.74 -8.65 10.84
CA LEU A 486 4.13 -8.46 10.39
C LEU A 486 4.45 -9.44 9.25
N ARG A 487 3.79 -9.26 8.09
CA ARG A 487 3.87 -10.20 6.95
C ARG A 487 5.21 -10.14 6.24
N SER A 488 5.81 -8.95 6.13
CA SER A 488 7.15 -8.76 5.55
C SER A 488 8.25 -9.52 6.29
N TYR A 489 7.98 -9.97 7.52
CA TYR A 489 8.90 -10.84 8.27
C TYR A 489 9.06 -12.24 7.66
N THR A 490 8.17 -12.63 6.73
CA THR A 490 8.29 -13.88 5.96
C THR A 490 8.90 -13.69 4.57
N ASP A 491 9.18 -12.45 4.16
CA ASP A 491 9.73 -12.17 2.85
C ASP A 491 11.13 -12.76 2.71
N PRO A 492 11.45 -13.33 1.55
CA PRO A 492 12.79 -13.86 1.29
C PRO A 492 13.86 -12.79 1.55
N ASP A 493 14.95 -13.20 2.19
CA ASP A 493 16.12 -12.34 2.48
C ASP A 493 15.83 -11.07 3.32
N SER A 494 14.66 -10.98 3.97
CA SER A 494 14.33 -9.82 4.82
C SER A 494 15.28 -9.66 6.04
N PHE A 495 16.01 -10.71 6.44
CA PHE A 495 17.06 -10.65 7.46
C PHE A 495 18.44 -10.25 6.90
N GLY A 496 18.65 -10.35 5.58
CA GLY A 496 19.87 -9.94 4.87
C GLY A 496 20.97 -11.02 4.79
N ASP A 497 20.66 -12.28 5.12
CA ASP A 497 21.58 -13.42 5.01
C ASP A 497 20.98 -14.59 4.18
N GLY A 498 19.96 -14.31 3.39
CA GLY A 498 19.18 -15.27 2.60
C GLY A 498 17.97 -15.81 3.33
N ARG A 499 17.84 -15.60 4.64
CA ARG A 499 16.68 -16.00 5.44
C ARG A 499 15.68 -14.84 5.60
N SER A 500 14.45 -15.18 5.87
CA SER A 500 13.49 -14.20 6.38
C SER A 500 13.74 -13.88 7.86
N ILE A 501 13.29 -12.71 8.33
CA ILE A 501 13.39 -12.34 9.76
C ILE A 501 12.71 -13.40 10.64
N ALA A 502 11.53 -13.88 10.25
CA ALA A 502 10.82 -14.91 10.99
C ALA A 502 11.60 -16.23 11.04
N GLN A 503 12.25 -16.62 9.95
CA GLN A 503 13.07 -17.82 9.90
C GLN A 503 14.30 -17.68 10.80
N ALA A 504 15.04 -16.58 10.68
CA ALA A 504 16.23 -16.31 11.48
C ALA A 504 15.91 -16.30 12.99
N ALA A 505 14.83 -15.61 13.38
CA ALA A 505 14.40 -15.55 14.79
C ALA A 505 14.06 -16.93 15.38
N LYS A 506 13.43 -17.81 14.58
CA LYS A 506 13.11 -19.18 14.99
C LYS A 506 14.34 -20.09 15.03
N ASP A 507 15.17 -20.07 13.99
CA ASP A 507 16.38 -20.93 13.89
C ASP A 507 17.39 -20.63 15.02
N GLU A 508 17.55 -19.34 15.35
CA GLU A 508 18.46 -18.88 16.40
C GLU A 508 17.81 -18.90 17.80
N ASN A 509 16.53 -19.27 17.88
CA ASN A 509 15.73 -19.19 19.12
C ASN A 509 15.90 -17.84 19.82
N MET A 510 15.74 -16.75 19.08
CA MET A 510 16.11 -15.38 19.43
C MET A 510 15.27 -14.83 20.61
N GLY A 511 15.77 -14.94 21.83
CA GLY A 511 15.09 -14.40 23.03
C GLY A 511 14.91 -12.88 23.00
N ALA A 512 15.80 -12.18 22.31
CA ALA A 512 15.70 -10.74 22.07
C ALA A 512 14.48 -10.35 21.23
N PHE A 513 13.81 -11.27 20.52
CA PHE A 513 12.67 -10.99 19.66
C PHE A 513 11.54 -10.22 20.39
N THR A 514 11.31 -10.55 21.68
CA THR A 514 10.34 -9.81 22.51
C THR A 514 10.71 -8.34 22.74
N LEU A 515 11.94 -7.95 22.46
CA LEU A 515 12.45 -6.58 22.57
C LEU A 515 12.54 -5.86 21.20
N GLY A 516 12.04 -6.49 20.12
CA GLY A 516 11.91 -5.90 18.79
C GLY A 516 13.21 -5.36 18.18
N PRO A 517 14.26 -6.19 18.00
CA PRO A 517 15.59 -5.72 17.61
C PRO A 517 15.77 -5.54 16.09
N THR A 518 14.79 -5.93 15.28
CA THR A 518 14.88 -5.96 13.81
C THR A 518 14.09 -4.83 13.17
N ALA A 519 14.46 -4.42 11.95
CA ALA A 519 13.70 -3.44 11.17
C ALA A 519 12.21 -3.79 11.12
N VAL A 520 11.35 -2.77 11.03
CA VAL A 520 9.90 -2.95 10.98
C VAL A 520 9.28 -2.16 9.84
N ASN A 521 8.17 -2.69 9.32
CA ASN A 521 7.28 -1.98 8.43
C ASN A 521 6.22 -1.25 9.27
N ALA A 522 6.23 0.08 9.25
CA ALA A 522 5.34 0.90 10.09
C ALA A 522 3.85 0.75 9.71
N LEU A 523 3.54 0.49 8.43
CA LEU A 523 2.17 0.19 8.00
C LEU A 523 1.69 -1.13 8.59
N GLU A 524 2.52 -2.17 8.56
CA GLU A 524 2.20 -3.46 9.15
C GLU A 524 2.03 -3.35 10.67
N LEU A 525 2.88 -2.55 11.34
CA LEU A 525 2.75 -2.32 12.78
C LEU A 525 1.44 -1.59 13.13
N SER A 526 1.04 -0.60 12.31
CA SER A 526 -0.27 0.07 12.42
C SER A 526 -1.43 -0.91 12.15
N ASN A 527 -1.24 -1.84 11.22
CA ASN A 527 -2.22 -2.89 10.94
C ASN A 527 -2.31 -3.94 12.06
N VAL A 528 -1.22 -4.25 12.76
CA VAL A 528 -1.27 -5.05 14.01
C VAL A 528 -2.21 -4.40 15.01
N ALA A 529 -2.09 -3.09 15.23
CA ALA A 529 -3.00 -2.35 16.10
C ALA A 529 -4.47 -2.45 15.63
N ALA A 530 -4.70 -2.29 14.31
CA ALA A 530 -6.03 -2.41 13.71
C ALA A 530 -6.59 -3.84 13.80
N THR A 531 -5.74 -4.86 13.67
CA THR A 531 -6.11 -6.27 13.83
C THR A 531 -6.61 -6.53 15.26
N LEU A 532 -5.89 -6.03 16.26
CA LEU A 532 -6.31 -6.15 17.67
C LEU A 532 -7.61 -5.38 17.94
N ALA A 533 -7.75 -4.17 17.42
CA ALA A 533 -8.98 -3.37 17.53
C ALA A 533 -10.18 -4.04 16.87
N SER A 534 -9.97 -4.87 15.85
CA SER A 534 -10.99 -5.58 15.08
C SER A 534 -11.25 -7.00 15.62
N GLY A 535 -11.00 -7.24 16.91
CA GLY A 535 -11.22 -8.55 17.53
C GLY A 535 -10.28 -9.65 17.01
N GLY A 536 -9.04 -9.31 16.72
CA GLY A 536 -8.02 -10.24 16.23
C GLY A 536 -8.20 -10.65 14.76
N ARG A 537 -9.04 -9.93 14.00
CA ARG A 537 -9.26 -10.20 12.58
C ARG A 537 -8.31 -9.36 11.73
N TRP A 538 -7.39 -10.03 11.06
CA TRP A 538 -6.47 -9.42 10.11
C TRP A 538 -7.13 -9.23 8.75
N CYS A 539 -6.94 -8.08 8.15
CA CYS A 539 -7.22 -7.82 6.74
C CYS A 539 -5.98 -7.17 6.12
N GLU A 540 -5.79 -7.38 4.83
CA GLU A 540 -4.73 -6.68 4.08
C GLU A 540 -4.93 -5.16 4.13
N PRO A 541 -3.88 -4.35 4.42
CA PRO A 541 -3.97 -2.89 4.32
C PRO A 541 -4.40 -2.46 2.92
N ASN A 542 -5.43 -1.64 2.84
CA ASN A 542 -6.09 -1.29 1.59
C ASN A 542 -5.94 0.22 1.29
N PRO A 543 -5.19 0.61 0.23
CA PRO A 543 -5.11 2.00 -0.20
C PRO A 543 -6.20 2.41 -1.19
N ILE A 544 -7.00 1.47 -1.73
CA ILE A 544 -7.90 1.69 -2.87
C ILE A 544 -9.36 1.60 -2.43
N ALA A 545 -10.11 2.68 -2.59
CA ALA A 545 -11.56 2.67 -2.42
C ALA A 545 -12.28 2.15 -3.67
N ASN A 546 -11.89 2.63 -4.85
CA ASN A 546 -12.50 2.26 -6.12
C ASN A 546 -11.54 2.48 -7.30
N VAL A 547 -11.70 1.71 -8.37
CA VAL A 547 -11.07 1.93 -9.67
C VAL A 547 -12.14 1.85 -10.74
N THR A 548 -12.22 2.87 -11.60
CA THR A 548 -13.07 2.85 -12.78
C THR A 548 -12.26 3.10 -14.05
N ASP A 549 -12.68 2.50 -15.15
CA ASP A 549 -12.14 2.80 -16.47
C ASP A 549 -12.66 4.12 -17.04
N GLU A 550 -12.25 4.50 -18.24
CA GLU A 550 -12.67 5.72 -18.92
C GLU A 550 -14.18 5.83 -19.21
N HIS A 551 -14.88 4.67 -19.23
CA HIS A 551 -16.33 4.61 -19.42
C HIS A 551 -17.10 4.61 -18.09
N GLY A 552 -16.41 4.75 -16.96
CA GLY A 552 -16.98 4.70 -15.62
C GLY A 552 -17.36 3.28 -15.15
N ARG A 553 -16.93 2.23 -15.86
CA ARG A 553 -17.15 0.84 -15.44
C ARG A 553 -16.15 0.49 -14.35
N GLN A 554 -16.64 -0.18 -13.31
CA GLN A 554 -15.80 -0.61 -12.20
C GLN A 554 -14.80 -1.69 -12.63
N VAL A 555 -13.51 -1.46 -12.32
CA VAL A 555 -12.45 -2.46 -12.44
C VAL A 555 -12.37 -3.24 -11.13
N TYR A 556 -12.52 -4.55 -11.22
CA TYR A 556 -12.45 -5.42 -10.04
C TYR A 556 -10.99 -5.62 -9.62
N ILE A 557 -10.70 -5.31 -8.37
CA ILE A 557 -9.39 -5.56 -7.74
C ILE A 557 -9.56 -6.73 -6.77
N ASP A 558 -8.85 -7.83 -7.04
CA ASP A 558 -8.92 -9.02 -6.18
C ASP A 558 -8.20 -8.77 -4.85
N ARG A 559 -8.91 -9.03 -3.76
CA ARG A 559 -8.41 -8.86 -2.39
C ARG A 559 -8.61 -10.14 -1.60
N PRO A 560 -7.60 -10.56 -0.82
CA PRO A 560 -7.78 -11.71 0.05
C PRO A 560 -8.87 -11.44 1.09
N ALA A 561 -9.63 -12.48 1.42
CA ALA A 561 -10.60 -12.41 2.50
C ALA A 561 -9.88 -12.16 3.84
N CYS A 562 -10.51 -11.34 4.70
CA CYS A 562 -9.98 -11.13 6.04
C CYS A 562 -9.98 -12.43 6.85
N GLU A 563 -8.92 -12.71 7.60
CA GLU A 563 -8.71 -13.94 8.37
C GLU A 563 -8.68 -13.69 9.88
N GLN A 564 -9.12 -14.69 10.68
CA GLN A 564 -9.02 -14.61 12.13
C GLN A 564 -7.58 -14.96 12.56
N ALA A 565 -6.79 -13.96 12.92
CA ALA A 565 -5.38 -14.10 13.30
C ALA A 565 -5.20 -14.67 14.73
N ILE A 566 -6.02 -14.19 15.68
CA ILE A 566 -6.11 -14.71 17.05
C ILE A 566 -7.56 -14.70 17.52
N ASP A 567 -7.84 -15.45 18.60
CA ASP A 567 -9.18 -15.47 19.20
C ASP A 567 -9.66 -14.05 19.58
N PRO A 568 -10.93 -13.67 19.28
CA PRO A 568 -11.44 -12.34 19.58
C PRO A 568 -11.36 -11.97 21.06
N GLN A 569 -11.50 -12.94 21.98
CA GLN A 569 -11.41 -12.69 23.40
C GLN A 569 -9.97 -12.48 23.88
N ILE A 570 -9.00 -13.09 23.19
CA ILE A 570 -7.57 -12.83 23.43
C ILE A 570 -7.22 -11.42 22.96
N ALA A 571 -7.67 -11.00 21.77
CA ALA A 571 -7.49 -9.64 21.28
C ALA A 571 -8.08 -8.60 22.25
N ALA A 572 -9.30 -8.85 22.75
CA ALA A 572 -9.95 -8.00 23.74
C ALA A 572 -9.23 -7.97 25.10
N ALA A 573 -8.73 -9.11 25.55
CA ALA A 573 -7.92 -9.20 26.77
C ALA A 573 -6.60 -8.43 26.63
N LEU A 574 -5.93 -8.58 25.48
CA LEU A 574 -4.69 -7.84 25.21
C LEU A 574 -4.96 -6.31 25.17
N ALA A 575 -6.05 -5.89 24.51
CA ALA A 575 -6.47 -4.48 24.50
C ALA A 575 -6.74 -3.95 25.92
N ALA A 576 -7.39 -4.73 26.77
CA ALA A 576 -7.63 -4.38 28.18
C ALA A 576 -6.33 -4.23 28.96
N GLY A 577 -5.39 -5.18 28.83
CA GLY A 577 -4.07 -5.10 29.47
C GLY A 577 -3.25 -3.90 29.00
N MET A 578 -3.27 -3.63 27.69
CA MET A 578 -2.57 -2.48 27.08
C MET A 578 -3.20 -1.12 27.45
N SER A 579 -4.47 -1.08 27.83
CA SER A 579 -5.14 0.19 28.19
C SER A 579 -4.56 0.84 29.45
N LYS A 580 -3.84 0.08 30.26
CA LYS A 580 -3.18 0.57 31.48
C LYS A 580 -1.93 1.41 31.20
N ASP A 581 -1.33 1.30 29.98
CA ASP A 581 -0.11 2.03 29.63
C ASP A 581 -0.27 3.55 29.70
N ILE A 582 -1.44 4.10 29.32
CA ILE A 582 -1.74 5.54 29.43
C ILE A 582 -2.17 6.00 30.83
N ILE A 583 -2.43 5.08 31.75
CA ILE A 583 -2.91 5.38 33.11
C ILE A 583 -1.76 5.32 34.10
N ASP A 584 -1.07 4.20 34.18
CA ASP A 584 0.00 3.89 35.12
C ASP A 584 1.30 3.43 34.45
N GLY A 585 1.34 3.42 33.11
CA GLY A 585 2.43 2.90 32.33
C GLY A 585 3.33 3.98 31.71
N THR A 586 4.04 3.55 30.67
CA THR A 586 5.10 4.32 30.02
C THR A 586 4.60 5.47 29.15
N ALA A 587 3.32 5.50 28.74
CA ALA A 587 2.69 6.57 27.98
C ALA A 587 1.85 7.56 28.82
N LYS A 588 1.80 7.37 30.15
CA LYS A 588 1.01 8.22 31.07
C LYS A 588 1.28 9.71 30.91
N ASP A 589 2.55 10.09 30.85
CA ASP A 589 2.93 11.50 30.75
C ASP A 589 2.54 12.12 29.39
N ALA A 590 2.64 11.36 28.30
CA ALA A 590 2.20 11.82 26.97
C ALA A 590 0.67 12.01 26.91
N ALA A 591 -0.09 11.04 27.45
CA ALA A 591 -1.55 11.17 27.59
C ALA A 591 -1.93 12.39 28.44
N GLY A 592 -1.20 12.62 29.55
CA GLY A 592 -1.38 13.80 30.42
C GLY A 592 -1.08 15.13 29.70
N ARG A 593 0.02 15.22 28.96
CA ARG A 593 0.35 16.39 28.13
C ARG A 593 -0.69 16.68 27.07
N ALA A 594 -1.23 15.62 26.47
CA ALA A 594 -2.30 15.70 25.49
C ALA A 594 -3.69 15.98 26.12
N ASN A 595 -3.86 15.96 27.44
CA ASN A 595 -5.17 15.96 28.11
C ASN A 595 -6.11 14.86 27.59
N TRP A 596 -5.56 13.69 27.25
CA TRP A 596 -6.32 12.57 26.71
C TRP A 596 -6.99 11.77 27.81
N THR A 597 -8.31 11.56 27.71
CA THR A 597 -9.11 10.87 28.74
C THR A 597 -9.87 9.66 28.23
N ALA A 598 -9.96 9.48 26.91
CA ALA A 598 -10.66 8.32 26.34
C ALA A 598 -9.81 7.05 26.51
N PRO A 599 -10.43 5.88 26.73
CA PRO A 599 -9.71 4.64 26.81
C PRO A 599 -9.13 4.26 25.43
N ILE A 600 -7.84 3.96 25.40
CA ILE A 600 -7.14 3.38 24.24
C ILE A 600 -6.25 2.24 24.73
N ALA A 601 -5.95 1.29 23.87
CA ALA A 601 -4.90 0.32 24.09
C ALA A 601 -3.59 0.85 23.51
N ALA A 602 -2.51 0.81 24.29
CA ALA A 602 -1.25 1.38 23.89
C ALA A 602 -0.04 0.57 24.34
N LYS A 603 1.04 0.65 23.56
CA LYS A 603 2.34 0.12 23.95
C LYS A 603 3.46 0.99 23.40
N THR A 604 4.33 1.44 24.28
CA THR A 604 5.54 2.17 23.90
C THR A 604 6.66 1.21 23.53
N GLY A 605 7.56 1.65 22.66
CA GLY A 605 8.78 0.95 22.29
C GLY A 605 9.97 1.89 22.19
N THR A 606 11.11 1.41 22.66
CA THR A 606 12.41 2.08 22.56
C THR A 606 13.43 0.99 22.36
N THR A 607 14.28 1.13 21.36
CA THR A 607 15.38 0.17 21.15
C THR A 607 16.53 0.44 22.13
N GLU A 608 17.39 -0.56 22.33
CA GLU A 608 18.63 -0.35 23.06
C GLU A 608 19.47 0.76 22.40
N SER A 609 20.18 1.53 23.23
CA SER A 609 20.91 2.71 22.77
C SER A 609 20.07 3.83 22.13
N HIS A 610 18.75 3.80 22.29
CA HIS A 610 17.82 4.84 21.78
C HIS A 610 17.93 5.11 20.28
N GLN A 611 18.19 4.10 19.45
CA GLN A 611 18.37 4.27 17.99
C GLN A 611 17.07 4.43 17.22
N SER A 612 15.98 3.97 17.82
CA SER A 612 14.62 4.17 17.30
C SER A 612 13.59 4.16 18.44
N SER A 613 12.41 4.70 18.15
CA SER A 613 11.32 4.85 19.10
C SER A 613 9.99 4.64 18.39
N ALA A 614 9.09 3.89 19.01
CA ALA A 614 7.79 3.57 18.47
C ALA A 614 6.70 3.74 19.53
N PHE A 615 5.49 3.99 19.06
CA PHE A 615 4.28 3.91 19.88
C PHE A 615 3.20 3.19 19.06
N LEU A 616 2.63 2.12 19.58
CA LEU A 616 1.48 1.45 18.99
C LEU A 616 0.25 1.79 19.81
N GLY A 617 -0.78 2.37 19.18
CA GLY A 617 -2.00 2.76 19.89
C GLY A 617 -3.25 2.55 19.04
N PHE A 618 -4.36 2.15 19.68
CA PHE A 618 -5.64 1.98 18.99
C PHE A 618 -6.86 2.18 19.88
N SER A 619 -7.96 2.52 19.22
CA SER A 619 -9.33 2.43 19.69
C SER A 619 -10.17 1.66 18.65
N LEU A 620 -11.46 1.50 18.86
CA LEU A 620 -12.35 0.90 17.85
C LEU A 620 -12.47 1.71 16.54
N GLY A 621 -12.06 2.98 16.53
CA GLY A 621 -12.17 3.85 15.36
C GLY A 621 -10.85 4.30 14.75
N MET A 622 -9.71 4.03 15.39
CA MET A 622 -8.38 4.43 14.91
C MET A 622 -7.31 3.45 15.36
N ALA A 623 -6.41 3.10 14.47
CA ALA A 623 -5.19 2.36 14.78
C ALA A 623 -3.98 2.99 14.08
N ALA A 624 -2.89 3.17 14.80
CA ALA A 624 -1.69 3.80 14.27
C ALA A 624 -0.44 3.42 15.09
N ALA A 625 0.72 3.43 14.41
CA ALA A 625 2.00 3.20 15.05
C ALA A 625 3.06 4.21 14.55
N PRO A 626 3.13 5.43 15.13
CA PRO A 626 4.23 6.34 14.85
C PRO A 626 5.58 5.69 15.14
N TYR A 627 6.52 5.90 14.24
CA TYR A 627 7.86 5.31 14.33
C TYR A 627 8.93 6.30 13.94
N ILE A 628 9.86 6.59 14.86
CA ILE A 628 11.01 7.49 14.70
C ILE A 628 12.26 6.63 14.58
N PHE A 629 13.08 6.85 13.55
CA PHE A 629 14.24 6.02 13.25
C PHE A 629 15.35 6.80 12.53
N ASN A 630 16.55 6.19 12.49
CA ASN A 630 17.65 6.68 11.65
C ASN A 630 17.37 6.35 10.18
N ASP A 631 17.26 7.38 9.31
CA ASP A 631 16.99 7.22 7.87
C ASP A 631 18.21 7.51 6.98
N GLY A 632 19.35 7.82 7.58
CA GLY A 632 20.63 8.01 6.92
C GLY A 632 21.50 6.75 6.92
N THR A 633 22.74 6.90 6.44
CA THR A 633 23.73 5.81 6.39
C THR A 633 24.37 5.50 7.75
N GLN A 634 24.14 6.34 8.75
CA GLN A 634 24.69 6.21 10.10
C GLN A 634 23.59 5.83 11.07
N THR A 635 23.80 4.76 11.82
CA THR A 635 22.92 4.39 12.93
C THR A 635 23.54 4.89 14.22
N THR A 636 22.91 5.86 14.84
CA THR A 636 23.38 6.50 16.07
C THR A 636 22.24 6.61 17.08
N PRO A 637 22.53 6.78 18.38
CA PRO A 637 21.51 7.15 19.36
C PRO A 637 20.77 8.43 18.97
N LEU A 638 19.50 8.53 19.33
CA LEU A 638 18.62 9.67 19.10
C LEU A 638 18.34 10.41 20.40
N CYS A 639 18.49 11.72 20.35
CA CYS A 639 18.12 12.64 21.44
C CYS A 639 16.82 13.37 21.13
N THR A 640 16.20 13.85 22.18
CA THR A 640 14.95 14.64 22.12
C THR A 640 15.19 16.14 22.33
N ARG A 641 14.19 16.97 22.02
CA ARG A 641 14.09 18.43 22.21
C ARG A 641 15.18 19.26 21.52
N PRO A 642 15.32 19.30 20.21
CA PRO A 642 14.56 18.55 19.21
C PRO A 642 15.09 17.13 18.98
N VAL A 643 14.30 16.30 18.30
CA VAL A 643 14.75 14.96 17.86
C VAL A 643 15.94 15.12 16.90
N ARG A 644 17.03 14.40 17.17
CA ARG A 644 18.27 14.46 16.37
C ARG A 644 19.18 13.28 16.70
N GLN A 645 20.13 13.03 15.85
CA GLN A 645 21.26 12.12 16.15
C GLN A 645 22.18 12.71 17.23
N CYS A 646 22.73 11.87 18.12
CA CYS A 646 23.61 12.29 19.21
C CYS A 646 24.52 11.17 19.72
N ALA A 647 25.43 11.47 20.65
CA ALA A 647 26.39 10.50 21.17
C ALA A 647 25.78 9.58 22.28
N ALA A 648 24.84 10.11 23.05
CA ALA A 648 24.13 9.35 24.11
C ALA A 648 22.64 9.70 24.02
N GLY A 649 21.82 8.74 23.58
CA GLY A 649 20.39 8.95 23.32
C GLY A 649 19.54 9.10 24.59
N ASP A 650 18.45 9.84 24.44
CA ASP A 650 17.40 9.98 25.46
C ASP A 650 15.97 9.96 24.85
N LEU A 651 15.85 9.52 23.60
CA LEU A 651 14.54 9.36 22.92
C LEU A 651 13.82 8.11 23.47
N PHE A 652 12.59 8.27 23.92
CA PHE A 652 11.73 7.19 24.40
C PHE A 652 10.37 7.17 23.69
N GLY A 653 9.81 5.96 23.48
CA GLY A 653 8.49 5.77 22.86
C GLY A 653 7.33 6.45 23.59
N GLY A 654 7.44 6.66 24.89
CA GLY A 654 6.46 7.40 25.70
C GLY A 654 6.57 8.91 25.59
N ASN A 655 7.48 9.45 24.78
CA ASN A 655 7.63 10.87 24.52
C ASN A 655 7.12 11.22 23.12
N GLU A 656 8.01 11.51 22.16
CA GLU A 656 7.65 12.09 20.87
C GLU A 656 6.77 11.16 20.02
N ALA A 657 7.05 9.87 19.95
CA ALA A 657 6.21 8.93 19.19
C ALA A 657 4.78 8.86 19.77
N ALA A 658 4.65 8.84 21.12
CA ALA A 658 3.34 8.90 21.77
C ALA A 658 2.65 10.25 21.54
N ASP A 659 3.39 11.37 21.65
CA ASP A 659 2.85 12.71 21.39
C ASP A 659 2.32 12.84 19.95
N THR A 660 3.01 12.24 18.96
CA THR A 660 2.55 12.20 17.57
C THR A 660 1.21 11.47 17.45
N TRP A 661 1.08 10.30 18.09
CA TRP A 661 -0.18 9.56 18.08
C TRP A 661 -1.34 10.39 18.64
N PHE A 662 -1.18 10.97 19.84
CA PHE A 662 -2.24 11.76 20.48
C PHE A 662 -2.61 13.00 19.66
N ARG A 663 -1.64 13.71 19.08
CA ARG A 663 -1.89 14.90 18.24
C ARG A 663 -2.65 14.51 16.99
N ALA A 664 -2.27 13.44 16.29
CA ALA A 664 -2.96 12.95 15.12
C ALA A 664 -4.40 12.50 15.46
N ALA A 665 -4.59 11.81 16.60
CA ALA A 665 -5.86 11.27 17.03
C ALA A 665 -6.95 12.33 17.23
N TYR A 666 -6.60 13.56 17.58
CA TYR A 666 -7.57 14.67 17.67
C TYR A 666 -8.20 15.02 16.31
N GLY A 667 -7.52 14.75 15.20
CA GLY A 667 -8.03 14.95 13.85
C GLY A 667 -8.76 13.74 13.26
N VAL A 668 -8.84 12.61 13.99
CA VAL A 668 -9.43 11.36 13.48
C VAL A 668 -10.81 11.12 14.09
N PRO A 669 -11.89 11.18 13.30
CA PRO A 669 -13.21 10.81 13.77
C PRO A 669 -13.25 9.38 14.32
N GLY A 670 -13.79 9.21 15.53
CA GLY A 670 -13.88 7.89 16.17
C GLY A 670 -12.63 7.44 16.94
N SER A 671 -11.56 8.23 17.01
CA SER A 671 -10.37 7.94 17.82
C SER A 671 -10.69 7.68 19.29
N THR A 672 -11.82 8.17 19.80
CA THR A 672 -12.32 8.00 21.16
C THR A 672 -13.40 6.93 21.31
N ALA A 673 -13.57 6.05 20.34
CA ALA A 673 -14.68 5.08 20.28
C ALA A 673 -14.58 3.94 21.32
N GLY A 674 -13.56 3.94 22.20
CA GLY A 674 -13.39 2.93 23.24
C GLY A 674 -12.63 1.68 22.75
N LEU A 675 -12.73 0.60 23.52
CA LEU A 675 -12.00 -0.65 23.31
C LEU A 675 -12.97 -1.85 23.26
N PRO A 676 -12.53 -3.00 22.69
CA PRO A 676 -13.30 -4.25 22.78
C PRO A 676 -13.50 -4.69 24.24
N GLU A 677 -14.69 -5.23 24.56
CA GLU A 677 -14.98 -5.74 25.91
C GLU A 677 -14.25 -7.07 26.16
N SER A 678 -13.47 -7.14 27.26
CA SER A 678 -12.74 -8.31 27.68
C SER A 678 -13.52 -9.16 28.67
N SER A 679 -13.45 -10.50 28.50
CA SER A 679 -14.05 -11.45 29.41
C SER A 679 -13.24 -11.58 30.72
N SER A 680 -13.94 -11.71 31.85
CA SER A 680 -13.32 -11.95 33.16
C SER A 680 -12.51 -13.26 33.22
N VAL A 681 -12.75 -14.20 32.31
CA VAL A 681 -11.98 -15.44 32.19
C VAL A 681 -10.51 -15.14 31.90
N TYR A 682 -10.24 -14.19 31.00
CA TYR A 682 -8.87 -13.80 30.62
C TYR A 682 -8.18 -12.91 31.66
N GLN A 683 -8.91 -12.36 32.63
CA GLN A 683 -8.30 -11.72 33.80
C GLN A 683 -7.57 -12.76 34.67
N ARG A 684 -8.18 -13.96 34.89
CA ARG A 684 -7.61 -15.03 35.71
C ARG A 684 -6.80 -16.07 34.94
N GLY A 685 -6.98 -16.11 33.62
CA GLY A 685 -6.45 -17.12 32.70
C GLY A 685 -7.37 -18.31 32.51
N THR A 686 -7.40 -18.88 31.30
CA THR A 686 -8.30 -19.97 30.93
C THR A 686 -7.97 -21.26 31.71
N LYS A 687 -6.70 -21.53 31.98
CA LYS A 687 -6.28 -22.69 32.77
C LYS A 687 -6.66 -22.55 34.26
N ARG A 688 -6.58 -21.35 34.82
CA ARG A 688 -7.06 -21.10 36.17
C ARG A 688 -8.57 -21.19 36.24
N ALA A 689 -9.27 -20.64 35.28
CA ALA A 689 -10.74 -20.75 35.17
C ALA A 689 -11.18 -22.22 35.08
N ALA A 690 -10.41 -23.08 34.42
CA ALA A 690 -10.67 -24.52 34.37
C ALA A 690 -10.54 -25.18 35.73
N LEU A 691 -9.54 -24.78 36.58
CA LEU A 691 -9.43 -25.28 37.94
C LEU A 691 -10.59 -24.79 38.83
N ASP A 692 -11.03 -23.56 38.66
CA ASP A 692 -12.18 -23.00 39.38
C ASP A 692 -13.50 -23.69 38.98
N ALA A 693 -13.64 -24.04 37.71
CA ALA A 693 -14.83 -24.68 37.16
C ALA A 693 -15.07 -26.11 37.68
N VAL A 694 -14.03 -26.79 38.18
CA VAL A 694 -14.17 -28.14 38.72
C VAL A 694 -14.50 -28.15 40.22
N ILE A 695 -14.49 -27.01 40.90
CA ILE A 695 -14.91 -26.86 42.28
C ILE A 695 -16.43 -27.14 42.36
N GLY A 696 -16.79 -28.02 43.29
CA GLY A 696 -18.18 -28.48 43.43
C GLY A 696 -18.54 -29.69 42.55
N LEU A 697 -17.66 -30.10 41.62
CA LEU A 697 -17.88 -31.31 40.83
C LEU A 697 -17.46 -32.58 41.60
N ASN A 698 -17.98 -33.74 41.13
CA ASN A 698 -17.48 -35.04 41.57
C ASN A 698 -16.03 -35.24 41.15
N GLN A 699 -15.21 -35.87 42.01
CA GLN A 699 -13.79 -36.14 41.81
C GLN A 699 -13.46 -36.74 40.43
N ALA A 700 -14.20 -37.74 39.96
CA ALA A 700 -13.92 -38.43 38.70
C ALA A 700 -14.16 -37.49 37.50
N THR A 701 -15.24 -36.73 37.52
CA THR A 701 -15.56 -35.74 36.47
C THR A 701 -14.54 -34.61 36.42
N ALA A 702 -14.18 -34.07 37.60
CA ALA A 702 -13.20 -33.01 37.72
C ALA A 702 -11.81 -33.45 37.19
N LYS A 703 -11.38 -34.67 37.60
CA LYS A 703 -10.11 -35.24 37.10
C LYS A 703 -10.11 -35.40 35.60
N SER A 704 -11.13 -36.00 34.99
CA SER A 704 -11.22 -36.19 33.55
C SER A 704 -11.22 -34.89 32.79
N GLN A 705 -11.92 -33.84 33.27
CA GLN A 705 -11.94 -32.53 32.62
C GLN A 705 -10.57 -31.84 32.63
N LEU A 706 -9.85 -31.91 33.74
CA LEU A 706 -8.51 -31.30 33.85
C LEU A 706 -7.44 -32.07 33.05
N GLU A 707 -7.51 -33.42 33.03
CA GLU A 707 -6.62 -34.23 32.19
C GLU A 707 -6.83 -34.00 30.71
N ALA A 708 -8.08 -33.80 30.27
CA ALA A 708 -8.42 -33.41 28.89
C ALA A 708 -7.83 -32.04 28.49
N GLN A 709 -7.55 -31.18 29.44
CA GLN A 709 -6.90 -29.88 29.25
C GLN A 709 -5.38 -29.90 29.42
N GLY A 710 -4.82 -31.10 29.52
CA GLY A 710 -3.36 -31.33 29.59
C GLY A 710 -2.73 -31.21 30.99
N PHE A 711 -3.50 -31.19 32.07
CA PHE A 711 -2.98 -31.23 33.45
C PHE A 711 -2.66 -32.66 33.92
N THR A 712 -1.68 -32.79 34.79
CA THR A 712 -1.47 -34.02 35.58
C THR A 712 -2.21 -33.88 36.90
N VAL A 713 -3.17 -34.79 37.20
CA VAL A 713 -4.08 -34.61 38.34
C VAL A 713 -3.82 -35.62 39.44
N THR A 714 -3.58 -35.14 40.68
CA THR A 714 -3.58 -35.91 41.89
C THR A 714 -4.78 -35.53 42.76
N VAL A 715 -5.13 -36.39 43.70
CA VAL A 715 -6.27 -36.18 44.61
C VAL A 715 -5.81 -36.28 46.05
N ALA A 716 -6.19 -35.29 46.86
CA ALA A 716 -6.01 -35.27 48.30
C ALA A 716 -7.38 -35.19 49.01
N THR A 717 -7.63 -36.03 49.96
CA THR A 717 -8.83 -35.97 50.79
C THR A 717 -8.65 -34.95 51.92
N VAL A 718 -9.62 -34.04 52.05
CA VAL A 718 -9.57 -32.96 53.03
C VAL A 718 -10.90 -32.87 53.78
N PHE A 719 -10.91 -32.20 54.93
CA PHE A 719 -12.10 -31.92 55.70
C PHE A 719 -13.18 -31.22 54.86
N GLY A 720 -14.36 -31.77 54.76
CA GLY A 720 -15.41 -31.40 53.81
C GLY A 720 -16.16 -30.13 54.14
N ASN A 721 -16.11 -29.65 55.39
CA ASN A 721 -16.89 -28.48 55.87
C ASN A 721 -18.34 -28.46 55.42
N GLY A 722 -18.97 -29.64 55.40
CA GLY A 722 -20.36 -29.82 54.98
C GLY A 722 -20.60 -30.16 53.50
N ALA A 723 -19.56 -30.19 52.69
CA ALA A 723 -19.65 -30.66 51.30
C ALA A 723 -19.80 -32.18 51.26
N PRO A 724 -20.59 -32.79 50.35
CA PRO A 724 -20.70 -34.23 50.18
C PRO A 724 -19.37 -34.90 49.93
N ALA A 725 -19.18 -36.13 50.50
CA ALA A 725 -17.97 -36.90 50.23
C ALA A 725 -17.74 -37.10 48.73
N GLY A 726 -16.49 -36.96 48.26
CA GLY A 726 -16.13 -37.07 46.85
C GLY A 726 -16.30 -35.77 46.02
N THR A 727 -16.75 -34.66 46.61
CA THR A 727 -16.88 -33.34 45.95
C THR A 727 -15.59 -32.59 46.06
N VAL A 728 -15.12 -31.97 44.95
CA VAL A 728 -13.95 -31.09 44.91
C VAL A 728 -14.27 -29.79 45.67
N VAL A 729 -13.51 -29.50 46.71
CA VAL A 729 -13.67 -28.26 47.50
C VAL A 729 -12.65 -27.17 47.16
N SER A 730 -11.53 -27.59 46.61
CA SER A 730 -10.52 -26.67 46.04
C SER A 730 -9.57 -27.42 45.12
N ALA A 731 -8.88 -26.67 44.24
CA ALA A 731 -7.80 -27.18 43.39
C ALA A 731 -6.52 -26.35 43.61
N ALA A 732 -5.39 -26.99 43.70
CA ALA A 732 -4.08 -26.36 43.86
C ALA A 732 -3.15 -26.72 42.69
N PRO A 733 -2.23 -25.84 42.27
CA PRO A 733 -1.78 -24.62 42.95
C PRO A 733 -2.77 -23.44 42.77
N ALA A 734 -2.87 -22.61 43.78
CA ALA A 734 -3.83 -21.48 43.76
C ALA A 734 -3.30 -20.26 42.97
N ASP A 735 -1.99 -20.05 42.93
CA ASP A 735 -1.35 -18.76 42.57
C ASP A 735 -0.21 -18.87 41.57
N GLN A 736 -0.15 -19.92 40.70
CA GLN A 736 1.00 -20.12 39.82
C GLN A 736 0.60 -20.25 38.35
N ASN A 737 1.59 -19.99 37.49
CA ASN A 737 1.51 -20.22 36.05
C ASN A 737 1.20 -21.69 35.76
N LEU A 738 0.07 -21.94 35.15
CA LEU A 738 -0.39 -23.29 34.85
C LEU A 738 -0.04 -23.62 33.40
N SER A 739 1.07 -24.34 33.20
CA SER A 739 1.45 -24.88 31.88
C SER A 739 0.83 -26.28 31.66
N ALA A 740 0.86 -26.77 30.41
CA ALA A 740 0.55 -28.16 30.14
C ALA A 740 1.49 -29.06 30.95
N GLY A 741 0.95 -30.12 31.53
CA GLY A 741 1.70 -31.01 32.41
C GLY A 741 1.81 -30.55 33.87
N THR A 742 1.34 -29.33 34.24
CA THR A 742 1.32 -28.90 35.66
C THR A 742 0.57 -29.92 36.51
N LEU A 743 1.20 -30.27 37.67
CA LEU A 743 0.58 -31.13 38.63
C LEU A 743 -0.50 -30.38 39.41
N VAL A 744 -1.76 -30.77 39.23
CA VAL A 744 -2.92 -30.23 39.95
C VAL A 744 -3.36 -31.19 41.02
N THR A 745 -3.48 -30.70 42.25
CA THR A 745 -4.03 -31.45 43.38
C THR A 745 -5.47 -31.04 43.59
N LEU A 746 -6.42 -31.95 43.35
CA LEU A 746 -7.82 -31.77 43.73
C LEU A 746 -8.00 -32.09 45.22
N ASN A 747 -8.39 -31.11 46.02
CA ASN A 747 -8.80 -31.30 47.39
C ASN A 747 -10.25 -31.71 47.43
N VAL A 748 -10.52 -32.94 47.87
CA VAL A 748 -11.83 -33.60 47.80
C VAL A 748 -12.38 -33.79 49.21
N SER A 749 -13.63 -33.42 49.39
CA SER A 749 -14.32 -33.58 50.68
C SER A 749 -14.34 -35.03 51.15
N ASP A 750 -14.04 -35.28 52.44
CA ASP A 750 -14.26 -36.54 53.12
C ASP A 750 -15.72 -36.75 53.58
N GLY A 751 -16.61 -35.76 53.36
CA GLY A 751 -18.01 -35.77 53.81
C GLY A 751 -18.21 -35.32 55.27
N SER A 752 -17.16 -34.93 55.96
CA SER A 752 -17.27 -34.42 57.33
C SER A 752 -17.84 -33.01 57.36
N GLY A 753 -18.87 -32.76 58.16
CA GLY A 753 -19.44 -31.46 58.42
C GLY A 753 -18.93 -30.81 59.69
N PRO A 754 -19.17 -29.51 59.84
CA PRO A 754 -18.93 -28.88 61.16
C PRO A 754 -19.70 -29.66 62.21
N ILE A 755 -19.02 -30.07 63.29
CA ILE A 755 -19.64 -30.72 64.41
C ILE A 755 -20.60 -29.71 65.04
N SER A 756 -21.91 -29.82 64.71
CA SER A 756 -22.93 -29.17 65.53
C SER A 756 -22.90 -29.86 66.86
N PRO A 757 -22.72 -29.15 67.97
CA PRO A 757 -22.87 -29.80 69.31
C PRO A 757 -24.32 -30.13 69.50
N THR A 758 -24.69 -31.40 69.17
CA THR A 758 -25.99 -31.99 69.55
C THR A 758 -25.90 -32.51 70.95
N GLY A 759 -26.63 -31.89 71.88
CA GLY A 759 -27.05 -32.50 73.15
C GLY A 759 -26.19 -32.24 74.35
N ALA A 760 -26.39 -31.12 74.99
CA ALA A 760 -26.15 -30.99 76.42
C ALA A 760 -27.54 -30.90 77.12
N PRO A 761 -27.73 -31.66 78.32
CA PRO A 761 -28.94 -31.62 79.10
C PRO A 761 -29.12 -30.28 79.82
N THR A 762 -30.32 -29.78 79.83
CA THR A 762 -30.76 -28.58 80.58
C THR A 762 -30.60 -28.77 82.05
N ALA A 763 -29.69 -28.03 82.67
CA ALA A 763 -29.69 -27.71 84.04
C ALA A 763 -29.64 -26.19 84.26
N PRO A 764 -30.34 -25.63 85.25
CA PRO A 764 -30.47 -24.22 85.39
C PRO A 764 -29.23 -23.57 86.00
N LEU A 765 -28.65 -22.61 85.32
CA LEU A 765 -27.49 -21.86 85.89
C LEU A 765 -27.94 -20.56 86.54
N SER A 766 -27.59 -20.41 87.77
CA SER A 766 -27.56 -19.18 88.54
C SER A 766 -26.55 -18.16 87.94
N PRO A 767 -26.76 -16.87 88.02
CA PRO A 767 -25.90 -15.88 87.38
C PRO A 767 -24.59 -15.65 88.15
N CYS A 768 -23.48 -15.72 87.45
CA CYS A 768 -22.18 -15.33 88.03
C CYS A 768 -21.59 -14.19 87.19
N LEU A 769 -21.09 -13.21 87.86
CA LEU A 769 -20.63 -11.89 87.49
C LEU A 769 -19.63 -11.82 86.35
N LEU A 770 -19.91 -10.89 85.44
CA LEU A 770 -19.00 -10.38 84.37
C LEU A 770 -17.79 -9.69 85.07
N TYR A 771 -16.58 -10.15 84.74
CA TYR A 771 -15.37 -9.38 84.95
C TYR A 771 -14.89 -8.90 83.51
N THR A 772 -14.95 -7.57 83.33
CA THR A 772 -14.36 -6.92 82.10
C THR A 772 -12.97 -6.47 82.47
N SER A 773 -11.95 -6.93 81.73
CA SER A 773 -10.63 -6.33 81.66
C SER A 773 -10.56 -5.25 80.60
N PRO A 774 -9.93 -4.10 80.87
CA PRO A 774 -9.95 -2.96 79.95
C PRO A 774 -8.85 -3.09 78.86
N SER A 775 -9.24 -2.72 77.64
CA SER A 775 -8.40 -2.49 76.46
C SER A 775 -7.48 -1.28 76.69
N PRO A 776 -6.19 -1.35 76.24
CA PRO A 776 -5.35 -0.15 76.29
C PRO A 776 -5.51 0.67 74.94
N ARG A 777 -6.44 1.59 74.97
CA ARG A 777 -6.43 2.76 74.11
C ARG A 777 -6.69 3.96 74.93
N ASP A 778 -5.65 4.81 75.07
CA ASP A 778 -5.72 6.28 75.15
C ASP A 778 -4.50 6.79 75.92
N ARG A 779 -3.64 7.42 75.22
CA ARG A 779 -2.75 8.56 75.49
C ARG A 779 -1.72 8.62 74.38
N GLN A 780 -1.60 9.66 73.57
CA GLN A 780 -1.41 11.06 73.96
C GLN A 780 -1.72 12.00 72.79
N LYS A 781 -2.58 12.95 73.03
CA LYS A 781 -2.49 14.26 72.40
C LYS A 781 -1.45 15.10 73.14
N SER A 782 -0.54 15.75 72.43
CA SER A 782 -0.26 17.19 72.54
C SER A 782 1.13 17.57 72.08
N ARG A 783 1.15 18.53 71.27
CA ARG A 783 2.01 19.72 71.09
C ARG A 783 2.85 19.80 69.83
N MET A 784 2.40 20.65 68.97
CA MET A 784 3.26 21.51 68.14
C MET A 784 4.09 22.43 69.06
N PRO A 785 5.27 22.94 68.69
CA PRO A 785 5.26 24.28 68.10
C PRO A 785 6.12 24.43 66.81
N SER A 786 5.60 25.31 66.00
CA SER A 786 6.13 26.28 65.01
C SER A 786 7.62 26.61 65.03
N SER A 787 8.09 26.93 63.81
CA SER A 787 9.12 27.87 63.38
C SER A 787 10.56 27.37 63.24
N ALA A 788 11.07 27.22 62.07
CA ALA A 788 11.92 28.14 61.34
C ALA A 788 12.12 27.60 59.90
#